data_5c272693e74be5684edc220e076f34ac
#
_entry.id   5c272693e74be5684edc220e076f34ac
#
_cell.length_a   1.000
_cell.length_b   1.000
_cell.length_c   1.000
_cell.angle_alpha   90.00
_cell.angle_beta   90.00
_cell.angle_gamma   90.00
#
_symmetry.space_group_name_H-M   'P 1'
#
loop_
_entity.id
_entity.type
_entity.pdbx_description
1 polymer ?
#
loop_
_entity_poly.entity_id
_entity_poly.type
_entity_poly.pdbx_seq_one_letter_code
_entity_poly.pdbx_strand_id
1 'polypeptide(L)'
;METLNLIKNDPWLEPYADAINGRHKHAAEKEAELTNKGKQTLSDFASGYLYFGLHRTDEGWVFREWAPNATQIFLVGTFNDWKEEKKYSLKRKANGNWEIKLPAGAMKHGDLYKLMVHWDGGCGERIPAWANRVVQDEQTKIFSAQVWSPEKPYKMKKKTFKPATNPLLIYECHIGMAQQEEKVGSYREFQEKILPRIVKDGYNCIQIMAIQEHPYYGSFGYHVSSFFAASSRFGTPDELKELIDTAHSMGIAVIMDIVHSHAVKNEVEGLGNFAGDPNQYFYPGARREHPAWDSLCFDYGKNEVIHFLLSNCKYWMEEYHFDGFRFDGVTSMLYYSHGLGEAFCNYGDYFNGHQDDNAICYLTLANRLIHQVNPKAITIAEEVSGMPGLAAKFEDGGYGFDYRMAMNIPDYWIKTIKEKIDEDWKPSSMFWEVTNRRQDEKTISYAESHDQALVGDKTIVFRLIDADMYWHMQKGDENYTVNRGIASHKMIRLLTATTINGGYLNFMGNEFGHPEWIDFPREGNGWSCKYARRQWDLVDNKNLAYHYLGDFDCAMLEVIKSMKNFQATPVQEIWHNDGDQVLAYMRKDLVFVFNFNPKQSFTDYGFLVPAGSYEVILNTDNPDYGGYGLTDDTVKHFTLSDPLYKKDKKEWLKLYIPARTAMVLKRSK
;
A
#
# COMPACT_ATOMS: atom_id res chain seq x y z
N MET A 1 9.82 -18.61 31.15
CA MET A 1 10.09 -18.13 29.78
C MET A 1 10.82 -16.80 29.88
N GLU A 2 11.76 -16.54 29.02
CA GLU A 2 12.39 -15.22 28.98
C GLU A 2 11.34 -14.20 28.48
N THR A 3 11.32 -13.01 29.12
CA THR A 3 10.35 -11.97 28.73
C THR A 3 10.68 -11.46 27.34
N LEU A 4 9.68 -11.45 26.43
CA LEU A 4 9.84 -10.96 25.07
C LEU A 4 10.23 -9.47 25.05
N ASN A 5 11.04 -9.05 24.07
CA ASN A 5 11.50 -7.68 23.96
C ASN A 5 10.37 -6.67 23.79
N LEU A 6 9.27 -7.05 23.13
CA LEU A 6 8.08 -6.21 23.00
C LEU A 6 7.57 -5.75 24.38
N ILE A 7 7.53 -6.66 25.37
CA ILE A 7 7.09 -6.36 26.73
C ILE A 7 8.15 -5.55 27.48
N LYS A 8 9.46 -5.88 27.30
CA LYS A 8 10.57 -5.12 27.92
C LYS A 8 10.61 -3.67 27.44
N ASN A 9 10.32 -3.44 26.16
CA ASN A 9 10.37 -2.11 25.54
C ASN A 9 9.14 -1.26 25.88
N ASP A 10 8.00 -1.90 26.20
CA ASP A 10 6.78 -1.24 26.60
C ASP A 10 6.22 -1.89 27.88
N PRO A 11 6.61 -1.41 29.07
CA PRO A 11 6.17 -1.99 30.35
C PRO A 11 4.65 -2.00 30.58
N TRP A 12 3.90 -1.18 29.88
CA TRP A 12 2.44 -1.19 29.94
C TRP A 12 1.82 -2.46 29.36
N LEU A 13 2.61 -3.26 28.62
CA LEU A 13 2.21 -4.57 28.11
C LEU A 13 2.41 -5.70 29.12
N GLU A 14 3.07 -5.46 30.27
CA GLU A 14 3.32 -6.50 31.29
C GLU A 14 2.02 -7.20 31.77
N PRO A 15 0.90 -6.50 32.02
CA PRO A 15 -0.36 -7.15 32.39
C PRO A 15 -0.91 -8.11 31.34
N TYR A 16 -0.48 -7.98 30.08
CA TYR A 16 -0.93 -8.77 28.93
C TYR A 16 0.11 -9.78 28.43
N ALA A 17 1.17 -9.99 29.21
CA ALA A 17 2.28 -10.87 28.85
C ALA A 17 1.82 -12.30 28.48
N ASP A 18 0.84 -12.85 29.18
CA ASP A 18 0.32 -14.19 28.90
C ASP A 18 -0.36 -14.26 27.52
N ALA A 19 -1.13 -13.23 27.14
CA ALA A 19 -1.77 -13.17 25.83
C ALA A 19 -0.73 -13.02 24.70
N ILE A 20 0.27 -12.16 24.88
CA ILE A 20 1.37 -11.94 23.92
C ILE A 20 2.18 -13.23 23.76
N ASN A 21 2.60 -13.86 24.87
CA ASN A 21 3.30 -15.15 24.83
C ASN A 21 2.44 -16.27 24.22
N GLY A 22 1.13 -16.26 24.49
CA GLY A 22 0.17 -17.20 23.92
C GLY A 22 0.10 -17.11 22.39
N ARG A 23 -0.03 -15.89 21.82
CA ARG A 23 -0.02 -15.65 20.38
C ARG A 23 1.29 -16.02 19.71
N HIS A 24 2.42 -15.66 20.32
CA HIS A 24 3.75 -16.05 19.84
C HIS A 24 3.92 -17.57 19.82
N LYS A 25 3.52 -18.26 20.89
CA LYS A 25 3.55 -19.73 20.99
C LYS A 25 2.62 -20.36 19.94
N HIS A 26 1.38 -19.86 19.79
CA HIS A 26 0.42 -20.35 18.81
C HIS A 26 0.97 -20.31 17.39
N ALA A 27 1.59 -19.20 16.98
CA ALA A 27 2.22 -19.08 15.67
C ALA A 27 3.39 -20.06 15.48
N ALA A 28 4.24 -20.25 16.52
CA ALA A 28 5.36 -21.20 16.48
C ALA A 28 4.87 -22.66 16.39
N GLU A 29 3.84 -23.01 17.15
CA GLU A 29 3.22 -24.35 17.11
C GLU A 29 2.54 -24.62 15.76
N LYS A 30 1.83 -23.64 15.20
CA LYS A 30 1.22 -23.76 13.87
C LYS A 30 2.29 -23.92 12.79
N GLU A 31 3.38 -23.14 12.82
CA GLU A 31 4.50 -23.33 11.89
C GLU A 31 5.08 -24.74 12.01
N ALA A 32 5.29 -25.23 13.23
CA ALA A 32 5.80 -26.59 13.46
C ALA A 32 4.84 -27.67 12.92
N GLU A 33 3.52 -27.47 13.06
CA GLU A 33 2.49 -28.34 12.47
C GLU A 33 2.62 -28.37 10.93
N LEU A 34 2.58 -27.21 10.30
CA LEU A 34 2.59 -27.04 8.83
C LEU A 34 3.91 -27.55 8.21
N THR A 35 5.02 -27.40 8.92
CA THR A 35 6.35 -27.83 8.47
C THR A 35 6.70 -29.27 8.88
N ASN A 36 5.73 -30.03 9.38
CA ASN A 36 5.95 -31.38 9.89
C ASN A 36 7.13 -31.43 10.88
N LYS A 37 7.07 -30.55 11.89
CA LYS A 37 8.10 -30.38 12.94
C LYS A 37 9.48 -30.04 12.37
N GLY A 38 9.53 -29.18 11.38
CA GLY A 38 10.79 -28.71 10.76
C GLY A 38 11.42 -29.66 9.74
N LYS A 39 10.69 -30.70 9.28
CA LYS A 39 11.16 -31.57 8.20
C LYS A 39 11.13 -30.88 6.84
N GLN A 40 10.38 -29.83 6.70
CA GLN A 40 10.33 -28.91 5.56
C GLN A 40 10.30 -27.49 6.07
N THR A 41 10.68 -26.53 5.22
CA THR A 41 10.57 -25.11 5.53
C THR A 41 9.15 -24.62 5.33
N LEU A 42 8.81 -23.43 5.87
CA LEU A 42 7.54 -22.78 5.58
C LEU A 42 7.42 -22.43 4.07
N SER A 43 8.54 -22.10 3.45
CA SER A 43 8.62 -21.88 1.99
C SER A 43 8.33 -23.16 1.19
N ASP A 44 8.77 -24.34 1.66
CA ASP A 44 8.42 -25.61 1.01
C ASP A 44 6.93 -25.90 1.13
N PHE A 45 6.35 -25.66 2.33
CA PHE A 45 4.90 -25.77 2.56
C PHE A 45 4.10 -24.85 1.63
N ALA A 46 4.52 -23.61 1.47
CA ALA A 46 3.84 -22.58 0.67
C ALA A 46 4.10 -22.72 -0.85
N SER A 47 4.24 -23.94 -1.37
CA SER A 47 4.52 -24.20 -2.78
C SER A 47 3.34 -24.81 -3.53
N GLY A 48 2.10 -24.55 -3.04
CA GLY A 48 0.88 -25.09 -3.63
C GLY A 48 0.68 -24.71 -5.11
N TYR A 49 1.09 -23.53 -5.51
CA TYR A 49 1.01 -23.07 -6.91
C TYR A 49 1.87 -23.87 -7.88
N LEU A 50 2.87 -24.62 -7.41
CA LEU A 50 3.66 -25.56 -8.22
C LEU A 50 2.98 -26.94 -8.36
N TYR A 51 1.98 -27.20 -7.53
CA TYR A 51 1.24 -28.47 -7.52
C TYR A 51 -0.17 -28.32 -8.09
N PHE A 52 -0.95 -27.36 -7.60
CA PHE A 52 -2.31 -27.09 -8.04
C PHE A 52 -2.35 -26.21 -9.29
N GLY A 53 -3.50 -26.23 -9.99
CA GLY A 53 -3.68 -25.52 -11.26
C GLY A 53 -3.23 -26.34 -12.46
N LEU A 54 -3.06 -25.69 -13.59
CA LEU A 54 -2.68 -26.29 -14.88
C LEU A 54 -1.19 -26.13 -15.14
N HIS A 55 -0.49 -27.24 -15.33
CA HIS A 55 0.94 -27.27 -15.58
C HIS A 55 1.29 -27.99 -16.87
N ARG A 56 2.20 -27.40 -17.64
CA ARG A 56 2.86 -28.07 -18.77
C ARG A 56 3.99 -28.95 -18.26
N THR A 57 4.06 -30.21 -18.72
CA THR A 57 5.13 -31.17 -18.44
C THR A 57 5.70 -31.72 -19.75
N ASP A 58 6.79 -32.45 -19.67
CA ASP A 58 7.38 -33.13 -20.85
C ASP A 58 6.43 -34.15 -21.49
N GLU A 59 5.55 -34.76 -20.66
CA GLU A 59 4.57 -35.77 -21.11
C GLU A 59 3.23 -35.14 -21.58
N GLY A 60 2.97 -33.86 -21.31
CA GLY A 60 1.73 -33.21 -21.66
C GLY A 60 1.29 -32.18 -20.61
N TRP A 61 0.05 -32.29 -20.16
CA TRP A 61 -0.54 -31.40 -19.19
C TRP A 61 -0.94 -32.17 -17.93
N VAL A 62 -0.77 -31.52 -16.77
CA VAL A 62 -1.30 -31.97 -15.49
C VAL A 62 -2.14 -30.85 -14.91
N PHE A 63 -3.37 -31.16 -14.54
CA PHE A 63 -4.24 -30.25 -13.82
C PHE A 63 -4.63 -30.83 -12.48
N ARG A 64 -4.57 -30.02 -11.41
CA ARG A 64 -4.97 -30.40 -10.06
C ARG A 64 -5.79 -29.31 -9.39
N GLU A 65 -6.78 -29.74 -8.60
CA GLU A 65 -7.63 -28.85 -7.83
C GLU A 65 -7.99 -29.46 -6.47
N TRP A 66 -8.24 -28.59 -5.47
CA TRP A 66 -8.74 -28.98 -4.17
C TRP A 66 -10.24 -28.71 -4.07
N ALA A 67 -11.03 -29.75 -4.02
CA ALA A 67 -12.48 -29.70 -3.93
C ALA A 67 -13.00 -30.90 -3.13
N PRO A 68 -12.89 -30.86 -1.78
CA PRO A 68 -13.14 -32.03 -0.92
C PRO A 68 -14.59 -32.51 -1.00
N ASN A 69 -15.54 -31.62 -1.25
CA ASN A 69 -16.97 -31.92 -1.29
C ASN A 69 -17.47 -32.31 -2.70
N ALA A 70 -16.64 -32.17 -3.73
CA ALA A 70 -17.02 -32.57 -5.08
C ALA A 70 -17.19 -34.09 -5.21
N THR A 71 -18.17 -34.49 -6.01
CA THR A 71 -18.44 -35.92 -6.38
C THR A 71 -17.88 -36.25 -7.75
N GLN A 72 -17.76 -35.25 -8.67
CA GLN A 72 -17.17 -35.37 -9.98
C GLN A 72 -16.70 -34.01 -10.47
N ILE A 73 -15.60 -33.97 -11.26
CA ILE A 73 -15.09 -32.75 -11.86
C ILE A 73 -14.64 -33.06 -13.30
N PHE A 74 -15.01 -32.16 -14.23
CA PHE A 74 -14.57 -32.18 -15.60
C PHE A 74 -13.85 -30.88 -15.96
N LEU A 75 -12.82 -30.97 -16.82
CA LEU A 75 -12.32 -29.83 -17.55
C LEU A 75 -13.22 -29.61 -18.77
N VAL A 76 -13.78 -28.42 -18.90
CA VAL A 76 -14.58 -27.97 -20.05
C VAL A 76 -13.96 -26.71 -20.63
N GLY A 77 -13.94 -26.59 -21.96
CA GLY A 77 -13.31 -25.44 -22.60
C GLY A 77 -13.40 -25.48 -24.13
N THR A 78 -12.67 -24.58 -24.78
CA THR A 78 -12.61 -24.47 -26.25
C THR A 78 -12.08 -25.74 -26.92
N PHE A 79 -11.33 -26.55 -26.21
CA PHE A 79 -10.74 -27.80 -26.71
C PHE A 79 -11.74 -28.97 -26.76
N ASN A 80 -12.93 -28.86 -26.17
CA ASN A 80 -13.98 -29.89 -26.15
C ASN A 80 -15.40 -29.33 -26.29
N ASP A 81 -15.55 -28.16 -26.94
CA ASP A 81 -16.82 -27.46 -27.13
C ASP A 81 -17.62 -27.27 -25.83
N TRP A 82 -16.93 -27.06 -24.69
CA TRP A 82 -17.50 -26.89 -23.35
C TRP A 82 -18.35 -28.07 -22.85
N LYS A 83 -18.05 -29.30 -23.34
CA LYS A 83 -18.80 -30.51 -23.01
C LYS A 83 -18.08 -31.33 -21.93
N GLU A 84 -18.90 -31.96 -21.08
CA GLU A 84 -18.41 -32.96 -20.14
C GLU A 84 -18.08 -34.26 -20.90
N GLU A 85 -16.80 -34.54 -21.04
CA GLU A 85 -16.32 -35.76 -21.70
C GLU A 85 -15.47 -36.60 -20.75
N LYS A 86 -15.67 -37.92 -20.76
CA LYS A 86 -14.95 -38.86 -19.90
C LYS A 86 -13.43 -38.70 -19.96
N LYS A 87 -12.88 -38.34 -21.13
CA LYS A 87 -11.44 -38.14 -21.30
C LYS A 87 -10.91 -36.91 -20.55
N TYR A 88 -11.78 -35.96 -20.17
CA TYR A 88 -11.48 -34.76 -19.40
C TYR A 88 -11.99 -34.81 -17.95
N SER A 89 -12.43 -36.00 -17.47
CA SER A 89 -12.86 -36.21 -16.09
C SER A 89 -11.65 -36.37 -15.18
N LEU A 90 -11.62 -35.58 -14.09
CA LEU A 90 -10.59 -35.67 -13.06
C LEU A 90 -10.80 -36.91 -12.18
N LYS A 91 -9.71 -37.42 -11.64
CA LYS A 91 -9.69 -38.53 -10.66
C LYS A 91 -9.50 -37.96 -9.25
N ARG A 92 -10.35 -38.39 -8.34
CA ARG A 92 -10.23 -38.05 -6.91
C ARG A 92 -8.97 -38.69 -6.32
N LYS A 93 -8.23 -37.92 -5.56
CA LYS A 93 -7.04 -38.32 -4.79
C LYS A 93 -7.31 -38.19 -3.29
N ALA A 94 -6.30 -38.40 -2.47
CA ALA A 94 -6.37 -38.15 -1.04
C ALA A 94 -6.64 -36.69 -0.70
N ASN A 95 -7.18 -36.46 0.50
CA ASN A 95 -7.37 -35.11 1.09
C ASN A 95 -8.23 -34.14 0.26
N GLY A 96 -9.20 -34.70 -0.52
CA GLY A 96 -10.08 -33.87 -1.35
C GLY A 96 -9.45 -33.29 -2.60
N ASN A 97 -8.26 -33.74 -2.96
CA ASN A 97 -7.58 -33.35 -4.18
C ASN A 97 -8.14 -34.09 -5.41
N TRP A 98 -8.06 -33.43 -6.56
CA TRP A 98 -8.46 -33.98 -7.86
C TRP A 98 -7.33 -33.80 -8.87
N GLU A 99 -7.14 -34.75 -9.77
CA GLU A 99 -6.06 -34.74 -10.76
C GLU A 99 -6.51 -35.32 -12.10
N ILE A 100 -6.02 -34.69 -13.18
CA ILE A 100 -6.04 -35.27 -14.52
C ILE A 100 -4.69 -35.04 -15.19
N LYS A 101 -4.28 -36.05 -15.99
CA LYS A 101 -3.14 -35.95 -16.92
C LYS A 101 -3.65 -36.05 -18.34
N LEU A 102 -3.22 -35.13 -19.19
CA LEU A 102 -3.66 -35.04 -20.59
C LEU A 102 -2.44 -35.03 -21.52
N PRO A 103 -2.57 -35.59 -22.73
CA PRO A 103 -1.48 -35.55 -23.71
C PRO A 103 -1.19 -34.11 -24.17
N ALA A 104 0.00 -33.91 -24.71
CA ALA A 104 0.50 -32.61 -25.13
C ALA A 104 -0.45 -31.83 -26.08
N GLY A 105 -1.12 -32.53 -26.98
CA GLY A 105 -2.05 -31.94 -27.94
C GLY A 105 -3.47 -31.71 -27.43
N ALA A 106 -3.76 -32.02 -26.17
CA ALA A 106 -5.13 -31.86 -25.62
C ALA A 106 -5.55 -30.40 -25.43
N MET A 107 -4.57 -29.53 -25.20
CA MET A 107 -4.78 -28.10 -24.95
C MET A 107 -3.63 -27.31 -25.58
N LYS A 108 -3.87 -26.07 -25.95
CA LYS A 108 -2.88 -25.13 -26.50
C LYS A 108 -2.93 -23.79 -25.81
N HIS A 109 -1.87 -23.01 -25.94
CA HIS A 109 -1.84 -21.63 -25.46
C HIS A 109 -3.04 -20.83 -26.00
N GLY A 110 -3.72 -20.10 -25.13
CA GLY A 110 -4.88 -19.28 -25.45
C GLY A 110 -6.23 -20.02 -25.33
N ASP A 111 -6.26 -21.34 -25.18
CA ASP A 111 -7.50 -22.06 -24.95
C ASP A 111 -8.19 -21.55 -23.65
N LEU A 112 -9.51 -21.38 -23.70
CA LEU A 112 -10.32 -21.02 -22.56
C LEU A 112 -10.86 -22.27 -21.88
N TYR A 113 -10.92 -22.25 -20.54
CA TYR A 113 -11.44 -23.41 -19.81
C TYR A 113 -12.03 -23.02 -18.46
N LYS A 114 -12.88 -23.92 -17.95
CA LYS A 114 -13.46 -23.93 -16.62
C LYS A 114 -13.47 -25.34 -16.07
N LEU A 115 -13.86 -25.46 -14.81
CA LEU A 115 -14.28 -26.72 -14.21
C LEU A 115 -15.79 -26.81 -14.24
N MET A 116 -16.35 -27.96 -14.68
CA MET A 116 -17.69 -28.35 -14.33
C MET A 116 -17.58 -29.22 -13.07
N VAL A 117 -18.06 -28.70 -11.96
CA VAL A 117 -17.97 -29.34 -10.64
C VAL A 117 -19.33 -29.86 -10.24
N HIS A 118 -19.42 -31.15 -9.92
CA HIS A 118 -20.60 -31.80 -9.36
C HIS A 118 -20.39 -32.05 -7.87
N TRP A 119 -21.45 -31.87 -7.09
CA TRP A 119 -21.52 -32.19 -5.66
C TRP A 119 -22.87 -32.80 -5.34
N ASP A 120 -23.06 -33.29 -4.11
CA ASP A 120 -24.34 -33.83 -3.70
C ASP A 120 -25.44 -32.76 -3.74
N GLY A 121 -26.43 -32.95 -4.61
CA GLY A 121 -27.53 -32.01 -4.81
C GLY A 121 -27.32 -30.90 -5.84
N GLY A 122 -26.17 -30.84 -6.57
CA GLY A 122 -25.97 -29.81 -7.57
C GLY A 122 -24.74 -29.96 -8.43
N CYS A 123 -24.58 -29.00 -9.36
CA CYS A 123 -23.39 -28.83 -10.15
C CYS A 123 -23.28 -27.38 -10.63
N GLY A 124 -22.10 -26.98 -11.09
CA GLY A 124 -21.89 -25.65 -11.67
C GLY A 124 -20.50 -25.47 -12.27
N GLU A 125 -20.41 -24.49 -13.19
CA GLU A 125 -19.12 -24.03 -13.70
C GLU A 125 -18.35 -23.26 -12.62
N ARG A 126 -17.03 -23.48 -12.58
CA ARG A 126 -16.12 -22.76 -11.68
C ARG A 126 -14.83 -22.38 -12.41
N ILE A 127 -14.32 -21.19 -12.14
CA ILE A 127 -12.93 -20.87 -12.46
C ILE A 127 -12.04 -21.63 -11.47
N PRO A 128 -10.98 -22.33 -11.92
CA PRO A 128 -10.07 -23.00 -11.00
C PRO A 128 -9.48 -22.05 -9.96
N ALA A 129 -9.45 -22.46 -8.70
CA ALA A 129 -8.96 -21.61 -7.60
C ALA A 129 -7.50 -21.18 -7.77
N TRP A 130 -6.71 -22.00 -8.46
CA TRP A 130 -5.29 -21.79 -8.72
C TRP A 130 -4.99 -21.33 -10.17
N ALA A 131 -5.99 -20.80 -10.88
CA ALA A 131 -5.79 -20.30 -12.23
C ALA A 131 -4.82 -19.11 -12.24
N ASN A 132 -3.76 -19.20 -13.04
CA ASN A 132 -2.73 -18.17 -13.16
C ASN A 132 -3.00 -17.15 -14.28
N ARG A 133 -4.03 -17.36 -15.08
CA ARG A 133 -4.54 -16.45 -16.09
C ARG A 133 -6.04 -16.61 -16.20
N VAL A 134 -6.76 -15.50 -16.05
CA VAL A 134 -8.21 -15.41 -16.20
C VAL A 134 -8.50 -14.23 -17.10
N VAL A 135 -9.41 -14.39 -18.05
CA VAL A 135 -9.75 -13.36 -19.04
C VAL A 135 -11.26 -13.18 -19.14
N GLN A 136 -11.71 -11.97 -19.44
CA GLN A 136 -13.11 -11.66 -19.65
C GLN A 136 -13.40 -11.58 -21.14
N ASP A 137 -14.47 -12.24 -21.59
CA ASP A 137 -14.99 -12.07 -22.95
C ASP A 137 -15.59 -10.67 -23.10
N GLU A 138 -15.23 -9.98 -24.16
CA GLU A 138 -15.63 -8.58 -24.36
C GLU A 138 -17.14 -8.40 -24.60
N GLN A 139 -17.80 -9.39 -25.20
CA GLN A 139 -19.21 -9.31 -25.56
C GLN A 139 -20.11 -9.82 -24.43
N THR A 140 -19.81 -11.01 -23.93
CA THR A 140 -20.64 -11.68 -22.90
C THR A 140 -20.31 -11.23 -21.48
N LYS A 141 -19.13 -10.60 -21.28
CA LYS A 141 -18.56 -10.25 -19.96
C LYS A 141 -18.31 -11.45 -19.03
N ILE A 142 -18.37 -12.66 -19.56
CA ILE A 142 -18.10 -13.89 -18.82
C ILE A 142 -16.60 -14.08 -18.67
N PHE A 143 -16.15 -14.42 -17.48
CA PHE A 143 -14.77 -14.78 -17.20
C PHE A 143 -14.52 -16.27 -17.43
N SER A 144 -13.32 -16.59 -17.92
CA SER A 144 -12.82 -17.96 -18.05
C SER A 144 -11.33 -18.00 -17.74
N ALA A 145 -10.86 -19.11 -17.19
CA ALA A 145 -9.42 -19.36 -17.12
C ALA A 145 -8.88 -19.54 -18.54
N GLN A 146 -7.64 -19.13 -18.76
CA GLN A 146 -6.97 -19.26 -20.03
C GLN A 146 -5.66 -20.04 -19.89
N VAL A 147 -5.41 -20.97 -20.79
CA VAL A 147 -4.14 -21.69 -20.85
C VAL A 147 -3.04 -20.70 -21.22
N TRP A 148 -2.17 -20.39 -20.26
CA TRP A 148 -1.03 -19.51 -20.46
C TRP A 148 0.25 -20.31 -20.58
N SER A 149 0.67 -20.58 -21.81
CA SER A 149 1.90 -21.32 -22.14
C SER A 149 2.45 -20.80 -23.47
N PRO A 150 2.94 -19.53 -23.50
CA PRO A 150 3.49 -18.95 -24.72
C PRO A 150 4.76 -19.69 -25.16
N GLU A 151 5.03 -19.72 -26.47
CA GLU A 151 6.25 -20.34 -27.02
C GLU A 151 7.53 -19.70 -26.47
N LYS A 152 7.49 -18.41 -26.20
CA LYS A 152 8.59 -17.61 -25.66
C LYS A 152 8.11 -16.84 -24.42
N PRO A 153 8.05 -17.50 -23.24
CA PRO A 153 7.69 -16.83 -22.01
C PRO A 153 8.71 -15.75 -21.66
N TYR A 154 8.24 -14.66 -21.05
CA TYR A 154 9.12 -13.61 -20.58
C TYR A 154 10.10 -14.15 -19.54
N LYS A 155 11.36 -13.81 -19.68
CA LYS A 155 12.42 -14.17 -18.73
C LYS A 155 12.97 -12.90 -18.11
N MET A 156 12.86 -12.80 -16.78
CA MET A 156 13.42 -11.69 -16.03
C MET A 156 14.90 -11.51 -16.32
N LYS A 157 15.28 -10.31 -16.73
CA LYS A 157 16.68 -9.94 -17.04
C LYS A 157 17.43 -9.60 -15.75
N LYS A 158 16.75 -8.93 -14.82
CA LYS A 158 17.28 -8.56 -13.51
C LYS A 158 17.03 -9.69 -12.51
N LYS A 159 17.98 -10.61 -12.39
CA LYS A 159 17.84 -11.80 -11.51
C LYS A 159 17.89 -11.46 -10.01
N THR A 160 18.51 -10.36 -9.63
CA THR A 160 18.64 -9.93 -8.24
C THR A 160 18.40 -8.43 -8.15
N PHE A 161 17.53 -8.06 -7.27
CA PHE A 161 17.25 -6.66 -6.91
C PHE A 161 17.31 -6.49 -5.40
N LYS A 162 17.72 -5.31 -4.95
CA LYS A 162 17.77 -4.97 -3.52
C LYS A 162 17.05 -3.64 -3.35
N PRO A 163 15.87 -3.64 -2.74
CA PRO A 163 15.14 -2.42 -2.44
C PRO A 163 15.97 -1.41 -1.63
N ALA A 164 15.88 -0.14 -1.99
CA ALA A 164 16.39 0.96 -1.19
C ALA A 164 15.30 1.37 -0.19
N THR A 165 15.53 1.12 1.11
CA THR A 165 14.54 1.35 2.17
C THR A 165 14.96 2.43 3.18
N ASN A 166 15.98 3.24 2.84
CA ASN A 166 16.57 4.22 3.76
C ASN A 166 16.62 5.63 3.18
N PRO A 167 15.52 6.37 3.16
CA PRO A 167 14.14 6.00 3.51
C PRO A 167 13.41 5.28 2.37
N LEU A 168 12.29 4.64 2.69
CA LEU A 168 11.36 4.10 1.70
C LEU A 168 10.45 5.23 1.21
N LEU A 169 10.50 5.55 -0.09
CA LEU A 169 9.72 6.60 -0.73
C LEU A 169 8.79 5.95 -1.75
N ILE A 170 7.52 5.81 -1.38
CA ILE A 170 6.53 5.02 -2.10
C ILE A 170 5.68 5.92 -3.00
N TYR A 171 5.54 5.51 -4.25
CA TYR A 171 4.55 6.05 -5.18
C TYR A 171 3.42 5.03 -5.34
N GLU A 172 2.28 5.28 -4.73
CA GLU A 172 1.10 4.45 -4.84
C GLU A 172 0.40 4.72 -6.17
N CYS A 173 0.05 3.66 -6.91
CA CYS A 173 -0.49 3.79 -8.25
C CYS A 173 -1.50 2.69 -8.60
N HIS A 174 -2.47 3.04 -9.46
CA HIS A 174 -3.40 2.12 -10.09
C HIS A 174 -3.12 2.06 -11.58
N ILE A 175 -2.78 0.87 -12.10
CA ILE A 175 -2.34 0.71 -13.50
C ILE A 175 -3.39 1.25 -14.48
N GLY A 176 -4.65 0.89 -14.28
CA GLY A 176 -5.73 1.24 -15.22
C GLY A 176 -6.06 2.73 -15.28
N MET A 177 -5.80 3.50 -14.20
CA MET A 177 -6.09 4.94 -14.19
C MET A 177 -4.85 5.83 -14.32
N ALA A 178 -3.67 5.24 -14.51
CA ALA A 178 -2.42 6.01 -14.54
C ALA A 178 -2.20 6.79 -15.84
N GLN A 179 -2.92 6.48 -16.92
CA GLN A 179 -2.75 7.15 -18.22
C GLN A 179 -3.63 8.40 -18.36
N GLN A 180 -3.36 9.19 -19.42
CA GLN A 180 -4.03 10.46 -19.72
C GLN A 180 -5.41 10.29 -20.37
N GLU A 181 -5.55 9.33 -21.28
CA GLU A 181 -6.76 9.13 -22.05
C GLU A 181 -7.91 8.57 -21.22
N GLU A 182 -9.17 8.81 -21.63
CA GLU A 182 -10.38 8.30 -20.96
C GLU A 182 -10.61 6.81 -21.27
N LYS A 183 -9.73 5.95 -20.81
CA LYS A 183 -9.78 4.50 -20.98
C LYS A 183 -9.07 3.79 -19.84
N VAL A 184 -9.18 2.48 -19.78
CA VAL A 184 -8.36 1.65 -18.90
C VAL A 184 -6.92 1.57 -19.44
N GLY A 185 -5.93 1.92 -18.64
CA GLY A 185 -4.52 1.83 -19.00
C GLY A 185 -3.95 0.42 -18.92
N SER A 186 -2.78 0.21 -19.54
CA SER A 186 -2.10 -1.08 -19.60
C SER A 186 -0.77 -1.08 -18.85
N TYR A 187 -0.25 -2.30 -18.53
CA TYR A 187 1.10 -2.49 -17.97
C TYR A 187 2.17 -1.82 -18.86
N ARG A 188 2.04 -1.96 -20.18
CA ARG A 188 2.98 -1.38 -21.14
C ARG A 188 2.93 0.15 -21.14
N GLU A 189 1.74 0.74 -21.17
CA GLU A 189 1.60 2.20 -21.09
C GLU A 189 2.15 2.77 -19.77
N PHE A 190 1.91 2.07 -18.67
CA PHE A 190 2.49 2.45 -17.37
C PHE A 190 4.02 2.40 -17.40
N GLN A 191 4.58 1.31 -17.92
CA GLN A 191 6.03 1.13 -18.05
C GLN A 191 6.68 2.23 -18.90
N GLU A 192 6.07 2.57 -20.04
CA GLU A 192 6.65 3.50 -21.01
C GLU A 192 6.45 4.97 -20.64
N LYS A 193 5.30 5.33 -20.07
CA LYS A 193 4.89 6.72 -19.86
C LYS A 193 4.95 7.18 -18.41
N ILE A 194 4.65 6.31 -17.45
CA ILE A 194 4.46 6.69 -16.04
C ILE A 194 5.70 6.35 -15.20
N LEU A 195 6.25 5.16 -15.34
CA LEU A 195 7.43 4.74 -14.58
C LEU A 195 8.62 5.73 -14.71
N PRO A 196 8.96 6.27 -15.90
CA PRO A 196 10.01 7.29 -16.02
C PRO A 196 9.71 8.59 -15.24
N ARG A 197 8.42 8.99 -15.09
CA ARG A 197 8.03 10.14 -14.27
C ARG A 197 8.34 9.89 -12.80
N ILE A 198 7.92 8.75 -12.29
CA ILE A 198 8.12 8.33 -10.89
C ILE A 198 9.60 8.34 -10.53
N VAL A 199 10.45 7.81 -11.43
CA VAL A 199 11.91 7.82 -11.29
C VAL A 199 12.47 9.25 -11.24
N LYS A 200 12.02 10.10 -12.17
CA LYS A 200 12.43 11.52 -12.25
C LYS A 200 12.01 12.27 -10.98
N ASP A 201 10.83 11.99 -10.45
CA ASP A 201 10.32 12.67 -9.26
C ASP A 201 11.07 12.24 -7.99
N GLY A 202 11.80 11.12 -8.05
CA GLY A 202 12.72 10.73 -6.99
C GLY A 202 12.19 9.67 -6.02
N TYR A 203 11.06 9.03 -6.30
CA TYR A 203 10.57 7.87 -5.56
C TYR A 203 11.44 6.64 -5.82
N ASN A 204 11.50 5.71 -4.88
CA ASN A 204 12.32 4.49 -4.98
C ASN A 204 11.52 3.19 -4.85
N CYS A 205 10.20 3.29 -4.71
CA CYS A 205 9.28 2.17 -4.64
C CYS A 205 7.96 2.55 -5.30
N ILE A 206 7.38 1.64 -6.09
CA ILE A 206 5.97 1.72 -6.50
C ILE A 206 5.15 0.71 -5.71
N GLN A 207 4.00 1.14 -5.20
CA GLN A 207 2.96 0.29 -4.63
C GLN A 207 1.83 0.19 -5.65
N ILE A 208 1.70 -0.97 -6.27
CA ILE A 208 0.63 -1.22 -7.24
C ILE A 208 -0.63 -1.63 -6.47
N MET A 209 -1.68 -0.83 -6.55
CA MET A 209 -3.00 -1.14 -5.99
C MET A 209 -3.50 -2.47 -6.56
N ALA A 210 -4.32 -3.17 -5.78
CA ALA A 210 -4.79 -4.54 -6.01
C ALA A 210 -4.98 -4.91 -7.49
N ILE A 211 -4.10 -5.77 -8.02
CA ILE A 211 -4.09 -6.23 -9.42
C ILE A 211 -4.44 -7.70 -9.58
N GLN A 212 -4.75 -8.41 -8.50
CA GLN A 212 -5.32 -9.74 -8.60
C GLN A 212 -6.64 -9.66 -9.37
N GLU A 213 -6.98 -10.68 -10.17
CA GLU A 213 -8.16 -10.59 -11.03
C GLU A 213 -9.45 -10.43 -10.23
N HIS A 214 -10.29 -9.55 -10.68
CA HIS A 214 -11.53 -9.15 -10.02
C HIS A 214 -12.64 -8.92 -11.06
N PRO A 215 -13.91 -9.30 -10.79
CA PRO A 215 -14.97 -9.21 -11.79
C PRO A 215 -15.43 -7.78 -12.04
N TYR A 216 -15.38 -6.91 -11.04
CA TYR A 216 -15.88 -5.55 -11.12
C TYR A 216 -14.76 -4.51 -11.04
N TYR A 217 -14.55 -3.77 -12.13
CA TYR A 217 -13.50 -2.74 -12.21
C TYR A 217 -13.66 -1.63 -11.17
N GLY A 218 -14.89 -1.26 -10.84
CA GLY A 218 -15.19 -0.26 -9.82
C GLY A 218 -14.89 -0.68 -8.37
N SER A 219 -14.45 -1.93 -8.15
CA SER A 219 -13.88 -2.36 -6.86
C SER A 219 -12.42 -1.96 -6.67
N PHE A 220 -11.81 -1.29 -7.65
CA PHE A 220 -10.39 -0.90 -7.67
C PHE A 220 -9.41 -2.09 -7.56
N GLY A 221 -9.91 -3.32 -7.69
CA GLY A 221 -9.18 -4.56 -7.48
C GLY A 221 -9.34 -5.19 -6.10
N TYR A 222 -10.08 -4.56 -5.18
CA TYR A 222 -10.20 -5.07 -3.80
C TYR A 222 -11.27 -6.16 -3.64
N HIS A 223 -12.10 -6.45 -4.65
CA HIS A 223 -13.00 -7.61 -4.67
C HIS A 223 -12.42 -8.75 -5.51
N VAL A 224 -11.39 -9.39 -5.00
CA VAL A 224 -10.62 -10.42 -5.70
C VAL A 224 -11.46 -11.68 -5.93
N SER A 225 -11.43 -12.20 -7.15
CA SER A 225 -12.03 -13.49 -7.54
C SER A 225 -10.98 -14.57 -7.82
N SER A 226 -9.85 -14.21 -8.43
CA SER A 226 -8.79 -15.17 -8.81
C SER A 226 -7.44 -14.70 -8.29
N PHE A 227 -7.00 -15.31 -7.20
CA PHE A 227 -5.86 -14.87 -6.40
C PHE A 227 -4.49 -15.04 -7.08
N PHE A 228 -4.37 -16.00 -7.99
CA PHE A 228 -3.12 -16.30 -8.71
C PHE A 228 -3.07 -15.69 -10.12
N ALA A 229 -4.10 -14.99 -10.55
CA ALA A 229 -4.16 -14.33 -11.86
C ALA A 229 -3.97 -12.81 -11.73
N ALA A 230 -3.03 -12.25 -12.49
CA ALA A 230 -2.96 -10.81 -12.70
C ALA A 230 -4.14 -10.36 -13.57
N SER A 231 -4.75 -9.21 -13.23
CA SER A 231 -5.91 -8.70 -13.97
C SER A 231 -5.61 -8.56 -15.46
N SER A 232 -6.44 -9.21 -16.25
CA SER A 232 -6.35 -9.22 -17.72
C SER A 232 -6.71 -7.89 -18.35
N ARG A 233 -7.40 -7.01 -17.60
CA ARG A 233 -7.74 -5.66 -18.04
C ARG A 233 -6.53 -4.82 -18.39
N PHE A 234 -5.40 -5.06 -17.71
CA PHE A 234 -4.20 -4.26 -17.88
C PHE A 234 -3.18 -4.88 -18.82
N GLY A 235 -3.40 -6.12 -19.28
CA GLY A 235 -2.50 -6.80 -20.20
C GLY A 235 -2.26 -8.28 -19.87
N THR A 236 -1.09 -8.76 -20.22
CA THR A 236 -0.67 -10.15 -20.07
C THR A 236 0.23 -10.34 -18.85
N PRO A 237 0.36 -11.58 -18.33
CA PRO A 237 1.35 -11.91 -17.31
C PRO A 237 2.78 -11.49 -17.66
N ASP A 238 3.16 -11.68 -18.93
CA ASP A 238 4.51 -11.35 -19.41
C ASP A 238 4.74 -9.83 -19.44
N GLU A 239 3.73 -9.03 -19.76
CA GLU A 239 3.82 -7.55 -19.69
C GLU A 239 3.96 -7.04 -18.26
N LEU A 240 3.30 -7.66 -17.28
CA LEU A 240 3.52 -7.33 -15.87
C LEU A 240 4.93 -7.68 -15.41
N LYS A 241 5.45 -8.87 -15.81
CA LYS A 241 6.84 -9.25 -15.53
C LYS A 241 7.82 -8.25 -16.14
N GLU A 242 7.58 -7.82 -17.38
CA GLU A 242 8.43 -6.82 -18.07
C GLU A 242 8.39 -5.47 -17.36
N LEU A 243 7.23 -5.03 -16.87
CA LEU A 243 7.09 -3.82 -16.07
C LEU A 243 7.95 -3.89 -14.79
N ILE A 244 7.86 -4.98 -14.03
CA ILE A 244 8.62 -5.16 -12.79
C ILE A 244 10.13 -5.20 -13.06
N ASP A 245 10.54 -5.95 -14.07
CA ASP A 245 11.96 -6.05 -14.49
C ASP A 245 12.52 -4.69 -14.93
N THR A 246 11.71 -3.89 -15.63
CA THR A 246 12.06 -2.52 -16.03
C THR A 246 12.18 -1.62 -14.81
N ALA A 247 11.24 -1.68 -13.87
CA ALA A 247 11.32 -0.94 -12.61
C ALA A 247 12.60 -1.25 -11.82
N HIS A 248 12.93 -2.53 -11.68
CA HIS A 248 14.17 -2.98 -11.06
C HIS A 248 15.43 -2.47 -11.79
N SER A 249 15.40 -2.41 -13.12
CA SER A 249 16.52 -1.86 -13.91
C SER A 249 16.74 -0.37 -13.68
N MET A 250 15.68 0.34 -13.31
CA MET A 250 15.68 1.77 -12.95
C MET A 250 15.93 2.01 -11.45
N GLY A 251 16.12 0.96 -10.65
CA GLY A 251 16.36 1.08 -9.21
C GLY A 251 15.11 1.22 -8.36
N ILE A 252 13.92 0.95 -8.90
CA ILE A 252 12.62 1.07 -8.24
C ILE A 252 12.17 -0.30 -7.72
N ALA A 253 11.86 -0.38 -6.43
CA ALA A 253 11.19 -1.53 -5.84
C ALA A 253 9.72 -1.59 -6.27
N VAL A 254 9.16 -2.79 -6.36
CA VAL A 254 7.76 -2.99 -6.72
C VAL A 254 7.08 -3.82 -5.65
N ILE A 255 6.15 -3.23 -4.92
CA ILE A 255 5.29 -3.94 -3.98
C ILE A 255 3.86 -3.99 -4.50
N MET A 256 3.13 -5.02 -4.10
CA MET A 256 1.74 -5.22 -4.48
C MET A 256 0.83 -5.01 -3.28
N ASP A 257 -0.31 -4.37 -3.52
CA ASP A 257 -1.42 -4.35 -2.58
C ASP A 257 -2.10 -5.73 -2.62
N ILE A 258 -1.96 -6.52 -1.56
CA ILE A 258 -2.46 -7.89 -1.50
C ILE A 258 -3.70 -7.98 -0.63
N VAL A 259 -4.78 -8.54 -1.18
CA VAL A 259 -6.07 -8.64 -0.50
C VAL A 259 -6.23 -10.07 0.04
N HIS A 260 -5.87 -10.28 1.29
CA HIS A 260 -6.07 -11.54 2.02
C HIS A 260 -7.06 -11.39 3.19
N SER A 261 -7.60 -10.19 3.38
CA SER A 261 -8.64 -9.90 4.36
C SER A 261 -10.01 -10.47 3.97
N HIS A 262 -10.28 -10.57 2.67
CA HIS A 262 -11.57 -11.05 2.16
C HIS A 262 -11.48 -11.47 0.68
N ALA A 263 -12.59 -12.02 0.16
CA ALA A 263 -12.79 -12.33 -1.25
C ALA A 263 -14.14 -11.80 -1.73
N VAL A 264 -14.29 -11.63 -3.03
CA VAL A 264 -15.58 -11.23 -3.62
C VAL A 264 -16.68 -12.26 -3.31
N LYS A 265 -17.90 -11.79 -3.06
CA LYS A 265 -19.09 -12.62 -2.85
C LYS A 265 -19.63 -13.12 -4.19
N ASN A 266 -18.90 -14.05 -4.82
CA ASN A 266 -19.21 -14.61 -6.13
C ASN A 266 -18.95 -16.13 -6.12
N GLU A 267 -19.88 -16.90 -6.67
CA GLU A 267 -19.82 -18.37 -6.69
C GLU A 267 -19.19 -18.91 -7.99
N VAL A 268 -19.43 -18.24 -9.12
CA VAL A 268 -19.03 -18.75 -10.44
C VAL A 268 -17.57 -18.36 -10.76
N GLU A 269 -17.26 -17.11 -10.53
CA GLU A 269 -15.96 -16.51 -10.85
C GLU A 269 -15.01 -16.47 -9.64
N GLY A 270 -15.57 -16.57 -8.43
CA GLY A 270 -14.83 -16.57 -7.16
C GLY A 270 -14.90 -17.92 -6.42
N LEU A 271 -14.61 -17.84 -5.11
CA LEU A 271 -14.51 -19.01 -4.24
C LEU A 271 -15.77 -19.26 -3.38
N GLY A 272 -16.85 -18.49 -3.60
CA GLY A 272 -17.98 -18.37 -2.68
C GLY A 272 -18.75 -19.67 -2.40
N ASN A 273 -18.78 -20.60 -3.35
CA ASN A 273 -19.36 -21.93 -3.22
C ASN A 273 -18.70 -22.86 -4.24
N PHE A 274 -17.44 -23.20 -3.99
CA PHE A 274 -16.62 -23.84 -5.00
C PHE A 274 -17.11 -25.24 -5.38
N ALA A 275 -17.50 -26.06 -4.41
CA ALA A 275 -17.93 -27.44 -4.62
C ALA A 275 -19.18 -27.79 -3.80
N GLY A 276 -20.16 -26.89 -3.73
CA GLY A 276 -21.38 -27.11 -2.92
C GLY A 276 -21.18 -26.91 -1.42
N ASP A 277 -20.01 -26.50 -0.98
CA ASP A 277 -19.71 -26.08 0.39
C ASP A 277 -19.32 -24.59 0.40
N PRO A 278 -20.21 -23.68 0.86
CA PRO A 278 -19.93 -22.26 0.93
C PRO A 278 -18.85 -21.92 1.94
N ASN A 279 -18.46 -22.83 2.81
CA ASN A 279 -17.45 -22.66 3.83
C ASN A 279 -16.11 -23.32 3.47
N GLN A 280 -15.93 -23.82 2.24
CA GLN A 280 -14.67 -24.48 1.84
C GLN A 280 -13.46 -23.61 2.18
N TYR A 281 -13.48 -22.33 1.83
CA TYR A 281 -12.42 -21.36 2.09
C TYR A 281 -12.75 -20.37 3.23
N PHE A 282 -14.01 -20.25 3.61
CA PHE A 282 -14.50 -19.16 4.45
C PHE A 282 -15.01 -19.65 5.81
N TYR A 283 -15.09 -18.74 6.77
CA TYR A 283 -15.70 -19.04 8.07
C TYR A 283 -17.15 -19.47 7.92
N PRO A 284 -17.63 -20.34 8.81
CA PRO A 284 -19.04 -20.70 8.84
C PRO A 284 -19.89 -19.65 9.56
N GLY A 285 -21.20 -19.69 9.30
CA GLY A 285 -22.19 -18.86 10.00
C GLY A 285 -22.03 -17.36 9.75
N ALA A 286 -22.28 -16.57 10.79
CA ALA A 286 -22.27 -15.10 10.69
C ALA A 286 -20.87 -14.52 10.39
N ARG A 287 -19.81 -15.26 10.67
CA ARG A 287 -18.43 -14.81 10.37
C ARG A 287 -18.03 -14.93 8.90
N ARG A 288 -18.87 -15.57 8.09
CA ARG A 288 -18.60 -15.79 6.66
C ARG A 288 -18.59 -14.50 5.87
N GLU A 289 -19.53 -13.62 6.15
CA GLU A 289 -19.74 -12.39 5.37
C GLU A 289 -19.23 -11.17 6.15
N HIS A 290 -18.48 -10.31 5.45
CA HIS A 290 -18.04 -9.05 6.01
C HIS A 290 -19.22 -8.07 6.08
N PRO A 291 -19.55 -7.49 7.25
CA PRO A 291 -20.79 -6.73 7.42
C PRO A 291 -20.82 -5.39 6.66
N ALA A 292 -19.65 -4.86 6.26
CA ALA A 292 -19.56 -3.55 5.60
C ALA A 292 -19.08 -3.63 4.14
N TRP A 293 -18.43 -4.73 3.70
CA TRP A 293 -17.74 -4.75 2.39
C TRP A 293 -18.39 -5.67 1.36
N ASP A 294 -19.54 -6.26 1.66
CA ASP A 294 -20.22 -7.22 0.78
C ASP A 294 -19.26 -8.31 0.22
N SER A 295 -18.50 -8.90 1.10
CA SER A 295 -17.41 -9.82 0.78
C SER A 295 -17.38 -11.01 1.74
N LEU A 296 -16.53 -12.00 1.49
CA LEU A 296 -16.41 -13.25 2.25
C LEU A 296 -15.09 -13.28 3.00
N CYS A 297 -15.12 -13.66 4.29
CA CYS A 297 -13.97 -13.70 5.17
C CYS A 297 -13.35 -15.10 5.21
N PHE A 298 -12.06 -15.20 4.91
CA PHE A 298 -11.31 -16.46 4.94
C PHE A 298 -11.27 -17.09 6.33
N ASP A 299 -11.32 -18.42 6.37
CA ASP A 299 -11.13 -19.19 7.61
C ASP A 299 -9.64 -19.46 7.83
N TYR A 300 -8.97 -18.54 8.51
CA TYR A 300 -7.53 -18.63 8.82
C TYR A 300 -7.19 -19.78 9.79
N GLY A 301 -8.17 -20.49 10.34
CA GLY A 301 -7.97 -21.69 11.16
C GLY A 301 -7.71 -22.96 10.34
N LYS A 302 -8.09 -22.99 9.05
CA LYS A 302 -7.92 -24.15 8.16
C LYS A 302 -6.54 -24.20 7.54
N ASN A 303 -5.85 -25.32 7.66
CA ASN A 303 -4.51 -25.51 7.09
C ASN A 303 -4.49 -25.36 5.56
N GLU A 304 -5.55 -25.78 4.88
CA GLU A 304 -5.69 -25.66 3.42
C GLU A 304 -5.85 -24.20 2.98
N VAL A 305 -6.55 -23.39 3.78
CA VAL A 305 -6.69 -21.94 3.53
C VAL A 305 -5.39 -21.22 3.80
N ILE A 306 -4.70 -21.54 4.91
CA ILE A 306 -3.35 -21.02 5.18
C ILE A 306 -2.40 -21.40 4.04
N HIS A 307 -2.44 -22.65 3.58
CA HIS A 307 -1.63 -23.12 2.43
C HIS A 307 -1.92 -22.32 1.16
N PHE A 308 -3.19 -22.07 0.84
CA PHE A 308 -3.61 -21.28 -0.30
C PHE A 308 -3.06 -19.85 -0.23
N LEU A 309 -3.27 -19.16 0.88
CA LEU A 309 -2.87 -17.76 1.06
C LEU A 309 -1.36 -17.59 1.18
N LEU A 310 -0.65 -18.48 1.88
CA LEU A 310 0.82 -18.46 1.94
C LEU A 310 1.44 -18.76 0.57
N SER A 311 0.89 -19.74 -0.15
CA SER A 311 1.33 -20.03 -1.52
C SER A 311 1.11 -18.86 -2.47
N ASN A 312 0.07 -18.07 -2.22
CA ASN A 312 -0.21 -16.86 -2.98
C ASN A 312 0.86 -15.77 -2.76
N CYS A 313 1.27 -15.51 -1.51
CA CYS A 313 2.39 -14.61 -1.23
C CYS A 313 3.67 -15.06 -1.96
N LYS A 314 4.03 -16.34 -1.83
CA LYS A 314 5.24 -16.87 -2.46
C LYS A 314 5.18 -16.80 -3.99
N TYR A 315 4.01 -17.12 -4.58
CA TYR A 315 3.77 -17.05 -6.02
C TYR A 315 4.09 -15.67 -6.60
N TRP A 316 3.55 -14.60 -6.02
CA TRP A 316 3.79 -13.25 -6.49
C TRP A 316 5.26 -12.84 -6.36
N MET A 317 5.96 -13.32 -5.33
CA MET A 317 7.39 -13.04 -5.17
C MET A 317 8.27 -13.84 -6.12
N GLU A 318 7.98 -15.13 -6.38
CA GLU A 318 8.83 -15.98 -7.21
C GLU A 318 8.49 -15.88 -8.70
N GLU A 319 7.21 -15.81 -9.05
CA GLU A 319 6.77 -15.78 -10.45
C GLU A 319 6.88 -14.37 -11.08
N TYR A 320 6.59 -13.31 -10.30
CA TYR A 320 6.61 -11.95 -10.80
C TYR A 320 7.73 -11.08 -10.22
N HIS A 321 8.46 -11.58 -9.23
CA HIS A 321 9.53 -10.85 -8.55
C HIS A 321 9.07 -9.58 -7.82
N PHE A 322 7.87 -9.58 -7.24
CA PHE A 322 7.49 -8.51 -6.32
C PHE A 322 8.43 -8.47 -5.11
N ASP A 323 8.79 -7.27 -4.68
CA ASP A 323 9.70 -7.03 -3.55
C ASP A 323 8.98 -7.08 -2.19
N GLY A 324 7.70 -7.30 -2.17
CA GLY A 324 6.88 -7.38 -0.97
C GLY A 324 5.45 -6.93 -1.18
N PHE A 325 4.76 -6.63 -0.07
CA PHE A 325 3.32 -6.38 -0.08
C PHE A 325 2.91 -5.29 0.91
N ARG A 326 1.86 -4.56 0.54
CA ARG A 326 0.97 -3.90 1.49
C ARG A 326 -0.23 -4.83 1.69
N PHE A 327 -0.49 -5.25 2.92
CA PHE A 327 -1.65 -6.07 3.26
C PHE A 327 -2.84 -5.17 3.51
N ASP A 328 -3.87 -5.36 2.67
CA ASP A 328 -5.13 -4.64 2.73
C ASP A 328 -6.00 -5.10 3.91
N GLY A 329 -6.64 -4.14 4.60
CA GLY A 329 -7.66 -4.42 5.59
C GLY A 329 -7.19 -5.24 6.79
N VAL A 330 -5.96 -5.07 7.26
CA VAL A 330 -5.41 -5.85 8.40
C VAL A 330 -6.25 -5.65 9.66
N THR A 331 -6.75 -4.44 9.95
CA THR A 331 -7.65 -4.21 11.08
C THR A 331 -8.86 -5.14 11.02
N SER A 332 -9.46 -5.30 9.83
CA SER A 332 -10.59 -6.20 9.63
C SER A 332 -10.27 -7.67 9.90
N MET A 333 -9.02 -8.09 9.70
CA MET A 333 -8.58 -9.45 10.00
C MET A 333 -8.37 -9.67 11.50
N LEU A 334 -7.85 -8.67 12.21
CA LEU A 334 -7.43 -8.79 13.61
C LEU A 334 -8.58 -8.96 14.60
N TYR A 335 -9.81 -8.52 14.26
CA TYR A 335 -10.94 -8.45 15.19
C TYR A 335 -12.19 -9.11 14.64
N TYR A 336 -12.94 -9.79 15.52
CA TYR A 336 -14.23 -10.38 15.16
C TYR A 336 -15.27 -9.34 14.73
N SER A 337 -15.16 -8.12 15.24
CA SER A 337 -15.96 -6.94 14.84
C SER A 337 -15.50 -6.30 13.55
N HIS A 338 -14.37 -6.75 12.97
CA HIS A 338 -13.67 -6.10 11.86
C HIS A 338 -13.20 -4.66 12.18
N GLY A 339 -13.08 -4.32 13.47
CA GLY A 339 -12.78 -2.96 13.93
C GLY A 339 -13.94 -1.97 13.79
N LEU A 340 -15.12 -2.43 13.37
CA LEU A 340 -16.28 -1.58 13.15
C LEU A 340 -16.96 -1.21 14.50
N GLY A 341 -17.13 0.09 14.71
CA GLY A 341 -17.80 0.61 15.91
C GLY A 341 -17.02 0.43 17.21
N GLU A 342 -15.76 0.03 17.15
CA GLU A 342 -14.88 -0.09 18.30
C GLU A 342 -13.94 1.11 18.43
N ALA A 343 -13.66 1.51 19.67
CA ALA A 343 -12.65 2.50 20.00
C ALA A 343 -11.50 1.81 20.73
N PHE A 344 -10.28 2.01 20.26
CA PHE A 344 -9.07 1.45 20.86
C PHE A 344 -8.40 2.54 21.71
N CYS A 345 -8.84 2.65 22.97
CA CYS A 345 -8.45 3.74 23.86
C CYS A 345 -7.42 3.35 24.92
N ASN A 346 -7.26 2.04 25.16
CA ASN A 346 -6.34 1.50 26.17
C ASN A 346 -5.81 0.12 25.74
N TYR A 347 -4.74 -0.33 26.39
CA TYR A 347 -4.10 -1.62 26.07
C TYR A 347 -5.02 -2.84 26.24
N GLY A 348 -6.01 -2.77 27.14
CA GLY A 348 -6.99 -3.85 27.34
C GLY A 348 -7.83 -4.15 26.12
N ASP A 349 -8.04 -3.15 25.25
CA ASP A 349 -8.85 -3.30 24.04
C ASP A 349 -8.22 -4.26 23.01
N TYR A 350 -6.88 -4.46 23.09
CA TYR A 350 -6.14 -5.38 22.22
C TYR A 350 -6.04 -6.81 22.77
N PHE A 351 -6.54 -7.06 24.00
CA PHE A 351 -6.37 -8.34 24.72
C PHE A 351 -7.65 -8.79 25.45
N ASN A 352 -8.81 -8.33 25.01
CA ASN A 352 -10.11 -8.59 25.63
C ASN A 352 -10.84 -9.84 25.11
N GLY A 353 -10.19 -10.61 24.21
CA GLY A 353 -10.78 -11.82 23.62
C GLY A 353 -11.65 -11.57 22.37
N HIS A 354 -11.70 -10.34 21.87
CA HIS A 354 -12.38 -10.00 20.60
C HIS A 354 -11.46 -10.11 19.39
N GLN A 355 -10.20 -10.50 19.58
CA GLN A 355 -9.23 -10.66 18.51
C GLN A 355 -9.35 -12.05 17.86
N ASP A 356 -9.15 -12.11 16.54
CA ASP A 356 -9.05 -13.36 15.79
C ASP A 356 -7.61 -13.89 15.85
N ASP A 357 -7.32 -14.76 16.82
CA ASP A 357 -5.98 -15.33 17.00
C ASP A 357 -5.53 -16.19 15.81
N ASN A 358 -6.47 -16.75 15.00
CA ASN A 358 -6.12 -17.47 13.78
C ASN A 358 -5.65 -16.51 12.68
N ALA A 359 -6.30 -15.37 12.52
CA ALA A 359 -5.87 -14.33 11.59
C ALA A 359 -4.51 -13.72 11.99
N ILE A 360 -4.32 -13.46 13.29
CA ILE A 360 -3.03 -13.02 13.85
C ILE A 360 -1.93 -14.06 13.56
N CYS A 361 -2.21 -15.33 13.77
CA CYS A 361 -1.30 -16.42 13.45
C CYS A 361 -0.97 -16.45 11.96
N TYR A 362 -1.98 -16.39 11.08
CA TYR A 362 -1.79 -16.34 9.63
C TYR A 362 -0.88 -15.17 9.21
N LEU A 363 -1.17 -13.95 9.68
CA LEU A 363 -0.36 -12.75 9.34
C LEU A 363 1.09 -12.90 9.81
N THR A 364 1.29 -13.48 11.00
CA THR A 364 2.63 -13.79 11.51
C THR A 364 3.37 -14.77 10.59
N LEU A 365 2.70 -15.87 10.18
CA LEU A 365 3.28 -16.86 9.27
C LEU A 365 3.54 -16.27 7.88
N ALA A 366 2.67 -15.38 7.38
CA ALA A 366 2.85 -14.71 6.10
C ALA A 366 4.12 -13.85 6.11
N ASN A 367 4.34 -13.03 7.14
CA ASN A 367 5.56 -12.24 7.29
C ASN A 367 6.82 -13.13 7.39
N ARG A 368 6.76 -14.20 8.18
CA ARG A 368 7.87 -15.16 8.30
C ARG A 368 8.21 -15.82 6.97
N LEU A 369 7.19 -16.26 6.21
CA LEU A 369 7.36 -16.81 4.87
C LEU A 369 8.00 -15.81 3.92
N ILE A 370 7.44 -14.60 3.85
CA ILE A 370 7.89 -13.54 2.94
C ILE A 370 9.39 -13.24 3.16
N HIS A 371 9.80 -13.08 4.43
CA HIS A 371 11.20 -12.85 4.77
C HIS A 371 12.10 -14.10 4.64
N GLN A 372 11.52 -15.30 4.69
CA GLN A 372 12.25 -16.54 4.36
C GLN A 372 12.54 -16.63 2.86
N VAL A 373 11.58 -16.23 2.00
CA VAL A 373 11.75 -16.16 0.54
C VAL A 373 12.73 -15.04 0.17
N ASN A 374 12.56 -13.86 0.73
CA ASN A 374 13.46 -12.73 0.52
C ASN A 374 13.66 -11.95 1.83
N PRO A 375 14.83 -12.07 2.48
CA PRO A 375 15.10 -11.35 3.75
C PRO A 375 15.07 -9.82 3.65
N LYS A 376 14.97 -9.26 2.44
CA LYS A 376 14.86 -7.82 2.17
C LYS A 376 13.51 -7.43 1.61
N ALA A 377 12.55 -8.33 1.65
CA ALA A 377 11.19 -8.02 1.29
C ALA A 377 10.63 -6.87 2.17
N ILE A 378 9.62 -6.21 1.64
CA ILE A 378 8.94 -5.10 2.30
C ILE A 378 7.53 -5.56 2.66
N THR A 379 7.17 -5.51 3.95
CA THR A 379 5.80 -5.80 4.37
C THR A 379 5.21 -4.62 5.13
N ILE A 380 4.05 -4.16 4.66
CA ILE A 380 3.33 -3.01 5.20
C ILE A 380 1.93 -3.46 5.60
N ALA A 381 1.51 -3.14 6.82
CA ALA A 381 0.15 -3.39 7.27
C ALA A 381 -0.71 -2.13 7.17
N GLU A 382 -1.86 -2.23 6.51
CA GLU A 382 -2.93 -1.26 6.68
C GLU A 382 -3.71 -1.59 7.95
N GLU A 383 -3.40 -0.87 9.02
CA GLU A 383 -3.96 -1.15 10.34
C GLU A 383 -4.14 0.14 11.14
N VAL A 384 -5.36 0.42 11.55
CA VAL A 384 -5.76 1.69 12.21
C VAL A 384 -5.93 1.56 13.71
N SER A 385 -6.08 0.34 14.26
CA SER A 385 -6.38 0.18 15.69
C SER A 385 -5.22 0.52 16.61
N GLY A 386 -3.98 0.36 16.12
CA GLY A 386 -2.76 0.52 16.92
C GLY A 386 -2.34 -0.74 17.67
N MET A 387 -2.75 -1.94 17.22
CA MET A 387 -2.39 -3.23 17.83
C MET A 387 -0.88 -3.31 18.15
N PRO A 388 -0.51 -3.49 19.43
CA PRO A 388 0.91 -3.59 19.83
C PRO A 388 1.62 -4.78 19.18
N GLY A 389 2.84 -4.54 18.72
CA GLY A 389 3.69 -5.59 18.14
C GLY A 389 3.42 -5.87 16.67
N LEU A 390 2.50 -5.15 16.00
CA LEU A 390 2.19 -5.40 14.59
C LEU A 390 3.43 -5.29 13.69
N ALA A 391 4.19 -4.22 13.81
CA ALA A 391 5.42 -3.98 13.05
C ALA A 391 6.68 -4.22 13.89
N ALA A 392 6.61 -5.15 14.83
CA ALA A 392 7.74 -5.66 15.57
C ALA A 392 8.12 -7.06 15.09
N LYS A 393 9.40 -7.43 15.24
CA LYS A 393 9.90 -8.74 14.81
C LYS A 393 9.26 -9.88 15.60
N PHE A 394 9.10 -11.02 14.94
CA PHE A 394 8.58 -12.22 15.59
C PHE A 394 9.40 -12.63 16.82
N GLU A 395 10.72 -12.59 16.73
CA GLU A 395 11.64 -12.95 17.83
C GLU A 395 11.48 -12.03 19.05
N ASP A 396 10.99 -10.80 18.84
CA ASP A 396 10.70 -9.82 19.89
C ASP A 396 9.29 -9.97 20.48
N GLY A 397 8.44 -10.82 19.88
CA GLY A 397 7.04 -11.05 20.26
C GLY A 397 6.02 -10.33 19.37
N GLY A 398 6.46 -9.79 18.24
CA GLY A 398 5.60 -9.13 17.25
C GLY A 398 5.11 -10.04 16.13
N TYR A 399 4.37 -9.46 15.17
CA TYR A 399 3.77 -10.20 14.05
C TYR A 399 4.62 -10.14 12.77
N GLY A 400 5.73 -9.38 12.78
CA GLY A 400 6.77 -9.42 11.78
C GLY A 400 6.58 -8.49 10.57
N PHE A 401 5.61 -7.59 10.56
CA PHE A 401 5.56 -6.54 9.55
C PHE A 401 6.76 -5.59 9.69
N ASP A 402 7.25 -5.07 8.55
CA ASP A 402 8.31 -4.05 8.57
C ASP A 402 7.77 -2.66 8.90
N TYR A 403 6.53 -2.39 8.47
CA TYR A 403 5.88 -1.08 8.60
C TYR A 403 4.39 -1.20 8.87
N ARG A 404 3.87 -0.19 9.58
CA ARG A 404 2.44 0.12 9.70
C ARG A 404 2.14 1.40 8.90
N MET A 405 0.99 1.49 8.24
CA MET A 405 0.51 2.75 7.69
C MET A 405 0.09 3.70 8.82
N ALA A 406 0.55 4.95 8.77
CA ALA A 406 0.20 5.98 9.76
C ALA A 406 -1.15 6.64 9.39
N MET A 407 -2.24 5.87 9.51
CA MET A 407 -3.58 6.26 9.06
C MET A 407 -4.17 7.45 9.82
N ASN A 408 -3.68 7.73 11.02
CA ASN A 408 -4.06 8.92 11.80
C ASN A 408 -3.70 10.23 11.11
N ILE A 409 -2.62 10.26 10.31
CA ILE A 409 -2.10 11.49 9.69
C ILE A 409 -3.06 12.04 8.61
N PRO A 410 -3.48 11.26 7.59
CA PRO A 410 -4.43 11.75 6.60
C PRO A 410 -5.78 12.12 7.22
N ASP A 411 -6.27 11.36 8.19
CA ASP A 411 -7.53 11.68 8.91
C ASP A 411 -7.42 13.03 9.62
N TYR A 412 -6.28 13.28 10.27
CA TYR A 412 -6.02 14.57 10.92
C TYR A 412 -6.02 15.73 9.91
N TRP A 413 -5.34 15.58 8.76
CA TRP A 413 -5.27 16.64 7.75
C TRP A 413 -6.64 16.92 7.14
N ILE A 414 -7.38 15.89 6.73
CA ILE A 414 -8.73 16.04 6.18
C ILE A 414 -9.65 16.72 7.18
N LYS A 415 -9.65 16.27 8.43
CA LYS A 415 -10.46 16.87 9.50
C LYS A 415 -10.07 18.33 9.75
N THR A 416 -8.78 18.63 9.82
CA THR A 416 -8.29 19.99 10.05
C THR A 416 -8.72 20.94 8.93
N ILE A 417 -8.53 20.55 7.66
CA ILE A 417 -8.91 21.37 6.50
C ILE A 417 -10.43 21.55 6.40
N LYS A 418 -11.20 20.51 6.75
CA LYS A 418 -12.67 20.51 6.64
C LYS A 418 -13.34 21.31 7.75
N GLU A 419 -12.82 21.26 8.97
CA GLU A 419 -13.50 21.74 10.16
C GLU A 419 -12.93 23.05 10.72
N LYS A 420 -11.70 23.46 10.30
CA LYS A 420 -11.00 24.62 10.86
C LYS A 420 -10.61 25.61 9.78
N ILE A 421 -10.77 26.89 10.08
CA ILE A 421 -10.13 27.96 9.30
C ILE A 421 -8.62 28.01 9.60
N ASP A 422 -7.84 28.64 8.73
CA ASP A 422 -6.38 28.65 8.85
C ASP A 422 -5.89 29.27 10.17
N GLU A 423 -6.62 30.27 10.69
CA GLU A 423 -6.33 30.93 11.95
C GLU A 423 -6.45 30.00 13.18
N ASP A 424 -7.19 28.89 13.07
CA ASP A 424 -7.39 27.92 14.15
C ASP A 424 -6.43 26.72 14.07
N TRP A 425 -5.51 26.71 13.12
CA TRP A 425 -4.52 25.64 12.99
C TRP A 425 -3.49 25.75 14.13
N LYS A 426 -3.27 24.63 14.82
CA LYS A 426 -2.38 24.56 15.99
C LYS A 426 -1.12 23.76 15.69
N PRO A 427 0.05 24.40 15.56
CA PRO A 427 1.33 23.73 15.35
C PRO A 427 1.65 22.61 16.34
N SER A 428 1.28 22.80 17.64
CA SER A 428 1.45 21.78 18.67
C SER A 428 0.71 20.49 18.33
N SER A 429 -0.55 20.60 17.91
CA SER A 429 -1.37 19.44 17.53
C SER A 429 -0.87 18.80 16.23
N MET A 430 -0.46 19.61 15.25
CA MET A 430 0.12 19.10 14.00
C MET A 430 1.36 18.27 14.26
N PHE A 431 2.30 18.81 15.03
CA PHE A 431 3.56 18.14 15.33
C PHE A 431 3.34 16.87 16.12
N TRP A 432 2.43 16.91 17.11
CA TRP A 432 2.07 15.73 17.87
C TRP A 432 1.50 14.64 16.95
N GLU A 433 0.56 14.97 16.06
CA GLU A 433 -0.10 14.00 15.21
C GLU A 433 0.86 13.33 14.23
N VAL A 434 1.72 14.09 13.55
CA VAL A 434 2.69 13.52 12.59
C VAL A 434 3.85 12.78 13.26
N THR A 435 4.00 12.91 14.59
CA THR A 435 5.03 12.21 15.38
C THR A 435 4.47 11.18 16.35
N ASN A 436 3.14 11.13 16.52
CA ASN A 436 2.46 10.18 17.40
C ASN A 436 2.48 8.76 16.81
N ARG A 437 3.35 7.94 17.33
CA ARG A 437 3.56 6.55 16.92
C ARG A 437 4.25 5.75 18.00
N ARG A 438 4.14 4.44 17.95
CA ARG A 438 4.90 3.57 18.82
C ARG A 438 6.41 3.68 18.52
N GLN A 439 7.22 3.69 19.57
CA GLN A 439 8.67 3.85 19.41
C GLN A 439 9.36 2.59 18.84
N ASP A 440 8.75 1.44 19.03
CA ASP A 440 9.23 0.12 18.62
C ASP A 440 8.82 -0.24 17.18
N GLU A 441 8.03 0.61 16.51
CA GLU A 441 7.53 0.38 15.16
C GLU A 441 7.99 1.45 14.16
N LYS A 442 8.11 1.03 12.91
CA LYS A 442 8.29 1.94 11.77
C LYS A 442 6.96 2.16 11.08
N THR A 443 6.73 3.39 10.62
CA THR A 443 5.50 3.76 9.93
C THR A 443 5.77 4.29 8.52
N ILE A 444 4.77 4.12 7.65
CA ILE A 444 4.67 4.84 6.39
C ILE A 444 3.76 6.04 6.62
N SER A 445 4.34 7.23 6.61
CA SER A 445 3.59 8.48 6.77
C SER A 445 3.11 8.99 5.41
N TYR A 446 1.92 9.56 5.37
CA TYR A 446 1.34 10.12 4.16
C TYR A 446 0.30 11.19 4.50
N ALA A 447 0.16 12.19 3.63
CA ALA A 447 -0.87 13.20 3.81
C ALA A 447 -2.24 12.71 3.30
N GLU A 448 -2.22 11.95 2.21
CA GLU A 448 -3.38 11.29 1.60
C GLU A 448 -2.92 10.10 0.75
N SER A 449 -3.76 9.06 0.67
CA SER A 449 -3.64 7.91 -0.23
C SER A 449 -4.78 7.93 -1.26
N HIS A 450 -5.02 6.80 -1.93
CA HIS A 450 -6.21 6.65 -2.77
C HIS A 450 -7.53 6.77 -1.97
N ASP A 451 -7.56 6.37 -0.70
CA ASP A 451 -8.78 6.34 0.12
C ASP A 451 -9.43 7.71 0.29
N GLN A 452 -8.62 8.76 0.49
CA GLN A 452 -9.14 10.11 0.74
C GLN A 452 -9.79 10.75 -0.50
N ALA A 453 -9.49 10.24 -1.69
CA ALA A 453 -10.02 10.73 -2.95
C ALA A 453 -11.20 9.90 -3.49
N LEU A 454 -11.54 8.78 -2.82
CA LEU A 454 -12.57 7.85 -3.28
C LEU A 454 -13.98 8.28 -2.82
N VAL A 455 -14.95 7.91 -3.64
CA VAL A 455 -16.39 7.82 -3.32
C VAL A 455 -16.95 9.04 -2.58
N GLY A 456 -16.95 10.17 -3.27
CA GLY A 456 -17.64 11.37 -2.79
C GLY A 456 -16.82 12.23 -1.85
N ASP A 457 -15.58 11.88 -1.59
CA ASP A 457 -14.64 12.73 -0.89
C ASP A 457 -13.71 13.48 -1.85
N LYS A 458 -12.86 14.37 -1.33
CA LYS A 458 -12.01 15.26 -2.11
C LYS A 458 -10.55 15.11 -1.69
N THR A 459 -9.63 15.22 -2.65
CA THR A 459 -8.19 15.37 -2.36
C THR A 459 -7.92 16.59 -1.47
N ILE A 460 -6.81 16.60 -0.78
CA ILE A 460 -6.38 17.73 0.07
C ILE A 460 -6.37 19.04 -0.75
N VAL A 461 -5.77 19.01 -1.93
CA VAL A 461 -5.69 20.21 -2.76
C VAL A 461 -7.07 20.69 -3.22
N PHE A 462 -7.95 19.76 -3.57
CA PHE A 462 -9.31 20.12 -3.99
C PHE A 462 -10.14 20.65 -2.81
N ARG A 463 -9.92 20.17 -1.58
CA ARG A 463 -10.53 20.75 -0.37
C ARG A 463 -10.00 22.15 -0.07
N LEU A 464 -8.75 22.42 -0.34
CA LEU A 464 -8.14 23.73 -0.09
C LEU A 464 -8.56 24.78 -1.12
N ILE A 465 -8.80 24.40 -2.38
CA ILE A 465 -9.02 25.33 -3.51
C ILE A 465 -10.43 25.25 -4.08
N ASP A 466 -11.02 24.04 -4.13
CA ASP A 466 -12.34 23.74 -4.72
C ASP A 466 -12.43 24.17 -6.20
N ALA A 467 -13.58 24.72 -6.60
CA ALA A 467 -13.88 25.06 -8.00
C ALA A 467 -12.90 26.06 -8.65
N ASP A 468 -12.21 26.87 -7.86
CA ASP A 468 -11.20 27.82 -8.36
C ASP A 468 -10.05 27.10 -9.09
N MET A 469 -9.84 25.80 -8.84
CA MET A 469 -8.86 25.00 -9.61
C MET A 469 -9.18 24.92 -11.12
N TYR A 470 -10.42 25.05 -11.50
CA TYR A 470 -10.82 24.98 -12.91
C TYR A 470 -10.61 26.30 -13.67
N TRP A 471 -10.49 27.41 -12.94
CA TRP A 471 -10.50 28.73 -13.55
C TRP A 471 -9.24 29.56 -13.27
N HIS A 472 -8.57 29.31 -12.15
CA HIS A 472 -7.53 30.20 -11.60
C HIS A 472 -6.16 29.49 -11.40
N MET A 473 -5.94 28.33 -12.01
CA MET A 473 -4.63 27.66 -11.99
C MET A 473 -3.68 28.11 -13.10
N GLN A 474 -4.00 29.20 -13.79
CA GLN A 474 -3.09 29.79 -14.78
C GLN A 474 -1.95 30.55 -14.07
N LYS A 475 -0.73 30.38 -14.55
CA LYS A 475 0.47 31.09 -14.03
C LYS A 475 0.27 32.60 -14.12
N GLY A 476 0.45 33.30 -13.00
CA GLY A 476 0.29 34.74 -12.92
C GLY A 476 -1.16 35.20 -12.68
N ASP A 477 -2.08 34.28 -12.48
CA ASP A 477 -3.42 34.60 -11.98
C ASP A 477 -3.36 34.74 -10.44
N GLU A 478 -3.61 35.96 -9.94
CA GLU A 478 -3.52 36.30 -8.51
C GLU A 478 -4.85 35.98 -7.79
N ASN A 479 -5.20 34.69 -7.75
CA ASN A 479 -6.34 34.23 -6.97
C ASN A 479 -5.91 33.83 -5.55
N TYR A 480 -6.51 34.47 -4.53
CA TYR A 480 -6.18 34.22 -3.13
C TYR A 480 -6.41 32.76 -2.71
N THR A 481 -7.53 32.15 -3.12
CA THR A 481 -7.88 30.75 -2.76
C THR A 481 -6.84 29.79 -3.32
N VAL A 482 -6.46 29.97 -4.59
CA VAL A 482 -5.45 29.12 -5.25
C VAL A 482 -4.08 29.30 -4.59
N ASN A 483 -3.62 30.53 -4.38
CA ASN A 483 -2.32 30.83 -3.78
C ASN A 483 -2.25 30.28 -2.34
N ARG A 484 -3.32 30.45 -1.54
CA ARG A 484 -3.48 29.84 -0.21
C ARG A 484 -3.37 28.33 -0.28
N GLY A 485 -4.12 27.72 -1.20
CA GLY A 485 -4.17 26.25 -1.36
C GLY A 485 -2.83 25.66 -1.72
N ILE A 486 -2.12 26.25 -2.69
CA ILE A 486 -0.78 25.86 -3.11
C ILE A 486 0.21 25.95 -1.94
N ALA A 487 0.22 27.07 -1.21
CA ALA A 487 1.09 27.26 -0.06
C ALA A 487 0.83 26.24 1.04
N SER A 488 -0.44 26.04 1.43
CA SER A 488 -0.84 25.10 2.48
C SER A 488 -0.55 23.64 2.08
N HIS A 489 -0.81 23.26 0.83
CA HIS A 489 -0.53 21.91 0.31
C HIS A 489 0.97 21.57 0.42
N LYS A 490 1.85 22.48 0.02
CA LYS A 490 3.31 22.30 0.16
C LYS A 490 3.72 22.11 1.62
N MET A 491 3.18 22.93 2.53
CA MET A 491 3.52 22.87 3.96
C MET A 491 3.03 21.57 4.61
N ILE A 492 1.82 21.11 4.30
CA ILE A 492 1.25 19.85 4.78
C ILE A 492 2.13 18.68 4.36
N ARG A 493 2.49 18.61 3.09
CA ARG A 493 3.34 17.54 2.54
C ARG A 493 4.74 17.58 3.13
N LEU A 494 5.35 18.75 3.22
CA LEU A 494 6.69 18.92 3.80
C LEU A 494 6.72 18.46 5.26
N LEU A 495 5.76 18.87 6.10
CA LEU A 495 5.69 18.45 7.50
C LEU A 495 5.53 16.94 7.60
N THR A 496 4.62 16.36 6.83
CA THR A 496 4.36 14.91 6.83
C THR A 496 5.58 14.10 6.39
N ALA A 497 6.21 14.49 5.27
CA ALA A 497 7.32 13.76 4.67
C ALA A 497 8.62 13.91 5.47
N THR A 498 8.83 15.01 6.18
CA THR A 498 10.07 15.26 6.89
C THR A 498 10.05 14.83 8.36
N THR A 499 8.92 14.33 8.86
CA THR A 499 8.80 13.74 10.20
C THR A 499 8.77 12.21 10.23
N ILE A 500 8.97 11.52 9.10
CA ILE A 500 8.95 10.06 8.96
C ILE A 500 9.92 9.33 9.89
N ASN A 501 9.59 8.08 10.28
CA ASN A 501 10.54 7.15 10.94
C ASN A 501 10.75 5.84 10.15
N GLY A 502 10.04 5.64 9.06
CA GLY A 502 10.17 4.49 8.16
C GLY A 502 10.15 4.93 6.70
N GLY A 503 9.00 5.34 6.21
CA GLY A 503 8.83 5.77 4.83
C GLY A 503 7.78 6.85 4.65
N TYR A 504 7.67 7.32 3.42
CA TYR A 504 6.68 8.28 2.95
C TYR A 504 5.94 7.71 1.74
N LEU A 505 4.63 7.93 1.67
CA LEU A 505 3.80 7.53 0.54
C LEU A 505 3.13 8.74 -0.09
N ASN A 506 3.11 8.75 -1.41
CA ASN A 506 2.31 9.64 -2.24
C ASN A 506 1.42 8.82 -3.18
N PHE A 507 0.15 9.17 -3.28
CA PHE A 507 -0.72 8.60 -4.31
C PHE A 507 -0.59 9.40 -5.61
N MET A 508 -0.59 8.70 -6.75
CA MET A 508 -0.36 9.28 -8.08
C MET A 508 -1.26 10.49 -8.39
N GLY A 509 -0.64 11.60 -8.73
CA GLY A 509 -1.31 12.87 -9.02
C GLY A 509 -1.38 13.81 -7.83
N ASN A 510 -1.28 13.33 -6.59
CA ASN A 510 -1.32 14.20 -5.41
C ASN A 510 -0.07 15.07 -5.30
N GLU A 511 1.07 14.62 -5.84
CA GLU A 511 2.32 15.39 -5.86
C GLU A 511 2.21 16.71 -6.62
N PHE A 512 1.41 16.75 -7.67
CA PHE A 512 1.17 17.98 -8.43
C PHE A 512 -0.23 18.60 -8.19
N GLY A 513 -1.01 18.05 -7.24
CA GLY A 513 -2.33 18.55 -6.91
C GLY A 513 -3.37 18.31 -8.00
N HIS A 514 -3.47 17.08 -8.51
CA HIS A 514 -4.52 16.70 -9.45
C HIS A 514 -5.90 17.13 -8.95
N PRO A 515 -6.72 17.83 -9.77
CA PRO A 515 -7.87 18.60 -9.27
C PRO A 515 -9.11 17.77 -8.95
N GLU A 516 -9.18 16.51 -9.33
CA GLU A 516 -10.42 15.76 -9.33
C GLU A 516 -10.37 14.59 -8.34
N TRP A 517 -11.55 14.18 -7.87
CA TRP A 517 -11.75 12.93 -7.14
C TRP A 517 -11.61 11.73 -8.05
N ILE A 518 -11.72 10.51 -7.49
CA ILE A 518 -11.68 9.26 -8.24
C ILE A 518 -13.10 8.69 -8.31
N ASP A 519 -13.57 8.46 -9.53
CA ASP A 519 -14.84 7.77 -9.80
C ASP A 519 -14.65 6.82 -10.98
N PHE A 520 -14.62 5.53 -10.68
CA PHE A 520 -14.41 4.49 -11.69
C PHE A 520 -15.68 4.27 -12.55
N PRO A 521 -15.52 3.70 -13.77
CA PRO A 521 -16.66 3.35 -14.62
C PRO A 521 -17.67 2.49 -13.87
N ARG A 522 -18.90 2.98 -13.80
CA ARG A 522 -20.06 2.34 -13.20
C ARG A 522 -21.35 2.80 -13.87
N GLU A 523 -22.46 2.10 -13.66
CA GLU A 523 -23.74 2.45 -14.27
C GLU A 523 -24.14 3.92 -13.99
N GLY A 524 -23.98 4.38 -12.74
CA GLY A 524 -24.37 5.74 -12.33
C GLY A 524 -23.59 6.88 -12.97
N ASN A 525 -22.43 6.62 -13.60
CA ASN A 525 -21.67 7.62 -14.37
C ASN A 525 -21.57 7.28 -15.87
N GLY A 526 -22.45 6.40 -16.38
CA GLY A 526 -22.47 5.97 -17.79
C GLY A 526 -21.22 5.22 -18.21
N TRP A 527 -20.56 4.51 -17.32
CA TRP A 527 -19.33 3.75 -17.56
C TRP A 527 -18.14 4.61 -18.00
N SER A 528 -18.12 5.89 -17.58
CA SER A 528 -17.10 6.87 -17.94
C SER A 528 -15.79 6.66 -17.20
N CYS A 529 -14.67 6.73 -17.93
CA CYS A 529 -13.32 6.78 -17.36
C CYS A 529 -12.84 8.22 -17.05
N LYS A 530 -13.68 9.23 -17.19
CA LYS A 530 -13.32 10.64 -17.06
C LYS A 530 -12.59 10.95 -15.75
N TYR A 531 -13.07 10.40 -14.63
CA TYR A 531 -12.49 10.58 -13.31
C TYR A 531 -11.63 9.38 -12.84
N ALA A 532 -11.38 8.41 -13.74
CA ALA A 532 -10.51 7.26 -13.49
C ALA A 532 -9.25 7.33 -14.35
N ARG A 533 -8.66 8.49 -14.43
CA ARG A 533 -7.41 8.78 -15.16
C ARG A 533 -6.57 9.84 -14.43
N ARG A 534 -5.36 10.10 -14.91
CA ARG A 534 -4.53 11.22 -14.46
C ARG A 534 -4.20 12.15 -15.63
N GLN A 535 -4.49 13.42 -15.45
CA GLN A 535 -4.28 14.47 -16.46
C GLN A 535 -2.85 15.01 -16.34
N TRP A 536 -1.90 14.30 -16.92
CA TRP A 536 -0.48 14.64 -16.85
C TRP A 536 -0.13 15.94 -17.58
N ASP A 537 -0.92 16.35 -18.56
CA ASP A 537 -0.81 17.63 -19.26
C ASP A 537 -0.95 18.82 -18.30
N LEU A 538 -1.63 18.68 -17.18
CA LEU A 538 -1.72 19.74 -16.17
C LEU A 538 -0.37 20.08 -15.57
N VAL A 539 0.40 19.09 -15.16
CA VAL A 539 1.73 19.30 -14.58
C VAL A 539 2.78 19.59 -15.64
N ASP A 540 2.63 19.05 -16.85
CA ASP A 540 3.56 19.28 -17.97
C ASP A 540 3.44 20.70 -18.56
N ASN A 541 2.28 21.32 -18.44
CA ASN A 541 2.02 22.66 -18.96
C ASN A 541 2.58 23.73 -18.01
N LYS A 542 3.70 24.32 -18.38
CA LYS A 542 4.39 25.36 -17.59
C LYS A 542 3.63 26.70 -17.48
N ASN A 543 2.49 26.84 -18.18
CA ASN A 543 1.58 27.97 -18.00
C ASN A 543 0.52 27.74 -16.92
N LEU A 544 0.47 26.54 -16.32
CA LEU A 544 -0.43 26.20 -15.23
C LEU A 544 0.35 26.04 -13.91
N ALA A 545 -0.27 26.37 -12.79
CA ALA A 545 0.35 26.35 -11.47
C ALA A 545 0.61 24.93 -10.91
N TYR A 546 0.06 23.88 -11.52
CA TYR A 546 0.27 22.50 -11.10
C TYR A 546 1.75 22.10 -11.07
N HIS A 547 2.56 22.59 -12.01
CA HIS A 547 3.98 22.26 -12.05
C HIS A 547 4.75 22.77 -10.81
N TYR A 548 4.30 23.83 -10.15
CA TYR A 548 4.92 24.34 -8.93
C TYR A 548 4.85 23.31 -7.79
N LEU A 549 3.72 22.60 -7.69
CA LEU A 549 3.54 21.54 -6.68
C LEU A 549 4.42 20.32 -7.01
N GLY A 550 4.45 19.90 -8.28
CA GLY A 550 5.29 18.77 -8.72
C GLY A 550 6.79 19.07 -8.57
N ASP A 551 7.24 20.27 -8.97
CA ASP A 551 8.63 20.69 -8.82
C ASP A 551 9.02 20.81 -7.33
N PHE A 552 8.10 21.25 -6.46
CA PHE A 552 8.30 21.26 -5.00
C PHE A 552 8.38 19.85 -4.41
N ASP A 553 7.54 18.92 -4.85
CA ASP A 553 7.58 17.53 -4.38
C ASP A 553 8.95 16.88 -4.66
N CYS A 554 9.46 17.06 -5.88
CA CYS A 554 10.81 16.60 -6.23
C CYS A 554 11.87 17.19 -5.31
N ALA A 555 11.84 18.51 -5.07
CA ALA A 555 12.80 19.20 -4.21
C ALA A 555 12.70 18.73 -2.75
N MET A 556 11.49 18.50 -2.25
CA MET A 556 11.25 17.93 -0.91
C MET A 556 11.89 16.54 -0.76
N LEU A 557 11.70 15.65 -1.75
CA LEU A 557 12.31 14.33 -1.75
C LEU A 557 13.85 14.39 -1.82
N GLU A 558 14.42 15.35 -2.56
CA GLU A 558 15.87 15.57 -2.58
C GLU A 558 16.41 16.01 -1.21
N VAL A 559 15.69 16.83 -0.45
CA VAL A 559 16.05 17.16 0.94
C VAL A 559 16.12 15.89 1.79
N ILE A 560 15.12 15.02 1.70
CA ILE A 560 15.09 13.76 2.44
C ILE A 560 16.26 12.85 2.05
N LYS A 561 16.54 12.71 0.75
CA LYS A 561 17.65 11.89 0.24
C LYS A 561 19.04 12.48 0.53
N SER A 562 19.14 13.78 0.73
CA SER A 562 20.41 14.47 1.02
C SER A 562 21.06 14.04 2.33
N MET A 563 20.31 13.44 3.24
CA MET A 563 20.79 12.96 4.54
C MET A 563 20.68 11.44 4.63
N LYS A 564 21.83 10.77 4.77
CA LYS A 564 21.87 9.31 4.97
C LYS A 564 21.10 8.90 6.21
N ASN A 565 20.24 7.88 6.08
CA ASN A 565 19.38 7.37 7.15
C ASN A 565 18.45 8.44 7.74
N PHE A 566 17.89 9.29 6.89
CA PHE A 566 16.99 10.38 7.28
C PHE A 566 15.91 9.88 8.26
N GLN A 567 15.20 8.80 7.91
CA GLN A 567 14.09 8.24 8.69
C GLN A 567 14.53 7.72 10.08
N ALA A 568 15.78 7.30 10.24
CA ALA A 568 16.31 6.81 11.52
C ALA A 568 16.86 7.93 12.42
N THR A 569 16.99 9.15 11.89
CA THR A 569 17.43 10.30 12.66
C THR A 569 16.25 10.84 13.46
N PRO A 570 16.37 11.02 14.80
CA PRO A 570 15.28 11.54 15.61
C PRO A 570 14.77 12.90 15.14
N VAL A 571 13.46 13.10 15.21
CA VAL A 571 12.83 14.40 15.09
C VAL A 571 12.87 15.09 16.44
N GLN A 572 13.55 16.22 16.54
CA GLN A 572 13.68 16.98 17.78
C GLN A 572 12.94 18.29 17.64
N GLU A 573 11.88 18.44 18.38
CA GLU A 573 11.18 19.72 18.48
C GLU A 573 12.13 20.78 19.05
N ILE A 574 12.17 21.94 18.40
CA ILE A 574 12.90 23.11 18.86
C ILE A 574 11.92 24.07 19.52
N TRP A 575 10.81 24.32 18.87
CA TRP A 575 9.85 25.34 19.28
C TRP A 575 8.48 25.11 18.64
N HIS A 576 7.43 25.37 19.39
CA HIS A 576 6.10 25.66 18.84
C HIS A 576 5.46 26.84 19.59
N ASN A 577 4.63 27.56 18.89
CA ASN A 577 3.77 28.60 19.46
C ASN A 577 2.43 28.61 18.71
N ASP A 578 1.38 28.18 19.37
CA ASP A 578 0.04 28.11 18.79
C ASP A 578 -0.55 29.49 18.54
N GLY A 579 -0.16 30.52 19.34
CA GLY A 579 -0.62 31.89 19.15
C GLY A 579 -0.02 32.55 17.92
N ASP A 580 1.27 32.34 17.67
CA ASP A 580 1.98 32.80 16.47
C ASP A 580 1.77 31.86 15.28
N GLN A 581 1.29 30.65 15.53
CA GLN A 581 1.17 29.53 14.56
C GLN A 581 2.51 29.12 13.95
N VAL A 582 3.58 29.13 14.74
CA VAL A 582 4.94 28.79 14.34
C VAL A 582 5.36 27.44 14.91
N LEU A 583 6.01 26.63 14.09
CA LEU A 583 6.64 25.35 14.45
C LEU A 583 8.07 25.31 13.96
N ALA A 584 8.98 24.81 14.80
CA ALA A 584 10.35 24.49 14.38
C ALA A 584 10.81 23.18 15.01
N TYR A 585 11.46 22.35 14.21
CA TYR A 585 12.10 21.12 14.65
C TYR A 585 13.39 20.86 13.88
N MET A 586 14.22 19.96 14.36
CA MET A 586 15.45 19.60 13.67
C MET A 586 15.61 18.09 13.52
N ARG A 587 16.37 17.72 12.52
CA ARG A 587 16.92 16.39 12.28
C ARG A 587 18.42 16.55 11.98
N LYS A 588 19.26 16.24 12.96
CA LYS A 588 20.72 16.39 12.88
C LYS A 588 21.13 17.81 12.46
N ASP A 589 21.58 18.02 11.22
CA ASP A 589 22.05 19.29 10.69
C ASP A 589 20.97 20.06 9.90
N LEU A 590 19.75 19.52 9.81
CA LEU A 590 18.62 20.17 9.14
C LEU A 590 17.67 20.78 10.17
N VAL A 591 17.32 22.04 9.96
CA VAL A 591 16.29 22.77 10.72
C VAL A 591 15.12 23.06 9.82
N PHE A 592 13.93 22.69 10.27
CA PHE A 592 12.66 22.90 9.59
C PHE A 592 11.88 23.96 10.35
N VAL A 593 11.47 25.02 9.66
CA VAL A 593 10.74 26.14 10.23
C VAL A 593 9.46 26.36 9.44
N PHE A 594 8.32 26.42 10.13
CA PHE A 594 7.01 26.65 9.55
C PHE A 594 6.35 27.84 10.21
N ASN A 595 5.81 28.74 9.39
CA ASN A 595 4.86 29.76 9.82
C ASN A 595 3.50 29.48 9.17
N PHE A 596 2.59 28.85 9.90
CA PHE A 596 1.23 28.55 9.45
C PHE A 596 0.29 29.75 9.55
N ASN A 597 0.73 30.86 10.16
CA ASN A 597 -0.09 32.05 10.31
C ASN A 597 -0.53 32.61 8.94
N PRO A 598 -1.83 32.79 8.70
CA PRO A 598 -2.31 33.22 7.39
C PRO A 598 -2.04 34.70 7.08
N LYS A 599 -1.69 35.52 8.09
CA LYS A 599 -1.65 36.97 7.95
C LYS A 599 -0.36 37.61 8.43
N GLN A 600 0.32 36.98 9.41
CA GLN A 600 1.45 37.59 10.08
C GLN A 600 2.78 36.99 9.68
N SER A 601 3.66 37.82 9.13
CA SER A 601 5.07 37.57 8.97
C SER A 601 5.83 38.06 10.20
N PHE A 602 6.87 37.37 10.61
CA PHE A 602 7.65 37.73 11.78
C PHE A 602 9.09 38.08 11.38
N THR A 603 9.58 39.17 11.93
CA THR A 603 11.00 39.59 11.80
C THR A 603 11.77 39.13 13.04
N ASP A 604 13.04 38.76 12.85
CA ASP A 604 13.95 38.37 13.94
C ASP A 604 13.40 37.24 14.86
N TYR A 605 12.56 36.33 14.31
CA TYR A 605 12.01 35.22 15.08
C TYR A 605 13.14 34.26 15.46
N GLY A 606 13.34 34.05 16.76
CA GLY A 606 14.50 33.34 17.29
C GLY A 606 14.25 31.87 17.58
N PHE A 607 15.15 30.99 17.16
CA PHE A 607 15.15 29.57 17.47
C PHE A 607 16.48 29.17 18.13
N LEU A 608 16.44 28.37 19.21
CA LEU A 608 17.62 27.85 19.85
C LEU A 608 18.12 26.59 19.13
N VAL A 609 19.21 26.72 18.40
CA VAL A 609 19.82 25.69 17.57
C VAL A 609 21.31 25.50 17.92
N PRO A 610 21.98 24.44 17.48
CA PRO A 610 23.42 24.30 17.61
C PRO A 610 24.17 25.47 16.94
N ALA A 611 25.18 26.02 17.62
CA ALA A 611 25.99 27.14 17.14
C ALA A 611 26.55 26.88 15.73
N GLY A 612 26.49 27.87 14.84
CA GLY A 612 27.05 27.75 13.47
C GLY A 612 26.44 28.70 12.46
N SER A 613 26.60 28.35 11.21
CA SER A 613 25.97 29.03 10.10
C SER A 613 24.99 28.11 9.40
N TYR A 614 23.92 28.68 8.87
CA TYR A 614 22.80 27.96 8.25
C TYR A 614 22.48 28.54 6.87
N GLU A 615 22.24 27.66 5.91
CA GLU A 615 21.89 28.00 4.55
C GLU A 615 20.52 27.44 4.21
N VAL A 616 19.65 28.21 3.56
CA VAL A 616 18.35 27.75 3.09
C VAL A 616 18.57 26.76 1.94
N ILE A 617 18.03 25.56 2.05
CA ILE A 617 18.11 24.53 1.01
C ILE A 617 16.77 24.20 0.37
N LEU A 618 15.68 24.61 0.99
CA LEU A 618 14.32 24.53 0.46
C LEU A 618 13.47 25.63 1.11
N ASN A 619 12.68 26.31 0.29
CA ASN A 619 11.76 27.35 0.73
C ASN A 619 10.45 27.23 -0.05
N THR A 620 9.32 27.07 0.65
CA THR A 620 8.00 26.99 0.00
C THR A 620 7.59 28.29 -0.68
N ASP A 621 8.21 29.42 -0.31
CA ASP A 621 7.95 30.76 -0.87
C ASP A 621 8.86 31.10 -2.05
N ASN A 622 9.73 30.18 -2.47
CA ASN A 622 10.55 30.39 -3.66
C ASN A 622 9.67 30.48 -4.93
N PRO A 623 9.89 31.44 -5.81
CA PRO A 623 9.13 31.62 -7.06
C PRO A 623 9.12 30.39 -7.97
N ASP A 624 10.15 29.54 -7.93
CA ASP A 624 10.20 28.28 -8.68
C ASP A 624 9.10 27.30 -8.23
N TYR A 625 8.57 27.48 -7.02
CA TYR A 625 7.47 26.69 -6.45
C TYR A 625 6.18 27.50 -6.29
N GLY A 626 6.03 28.60 -7.05
CA GLY A 626 4.85 29.47 -7.01
C GLY A 626 4.72 30.32 -5.75
N GLY A 627 5.84 30.60 -5.10
CA GLY A 627 5.91 31.55 -3.98
C GLY A 627 6.16 32.99 -4.44
N TYR A 628 6.17 33.91 -3.50
CA TYR A 628 6.34 35.34 -3.75
C TYR A 628 7.82 35.83 -3.67
N GLY A 629 8.71 34.95 -3.18
CA GLY A 629 10.14 35.30 -3.02
C GLY A 629 10.38 36.39 -1.97
N LEU A 630 9.65 36.35 -0.86
CA LEU A 630 9.73 37.31 0.23
C LEU A 630 11.03 37.23 1.05
N THR A 631 11.78 36.12 0.86
CA THR A 631 13.12 35.92 1.45
C THR A 631 14.16 35.68 0.39
N ASP A 632 15.39 36.09 0.66
CA ASP A 632 16.56 35.80 -0.19
C ASP A 632 17.20 34.47 0.31
N ASP A 633 16.98 33.39 -0.42
CA ASP A 633 17.50 32.07 -0.09
C ASP A 633 19.02 31.96 -0.21
N THR A 634 19.70 32.93 -0.79
CA THR A 634 21.17 32.98 -0.92
C THR A 634 21.85 33.50 0.33
N VAL A 635 21.10 34.12 1.23
CA VAL A 635 21.62 34.68 2.48
C VAL A 635 22.03 33.59 3.43
N LYS A 636 23.26 33.69 3.93
CA LYS A 636 23.77 32.80 4.98
C LYS A 636 23.44 33.37 6.37
N HIS A 637 22.75 32.57 7.18
CA HIS A 637 22.34 32.95 8.53
C HIS A 637 23.38 32.47 9.55
N PHE A 638 23.79 33.37 10.45
CA PHE A 638 24.71 33.05 11.54
C PHE A 638 23.98 33.07 12.88
N THR A 639 24.33 32.14 13.74
CA THR A 639 23.78 32.13 15.09
C THR A 639 24.38 33.20 15.99
N LEU A 640 23.61 33.70 16.94
CA LEU A 640 24.02 34.71 17.91
C LEU A 640 24.17 34.04 19.28
N SER A 641 25.35 34.19 19.88
CA SER A 641 25.64 33.60 21.18
C SER A 641 24.86 34.30 22.31
N ASP A 642 24.40 33.48 23.25
CA ASP A 642 23.73 33.92 24.47
C ASP A 642 24.39 33.23 25.65
N PRO A 643 24.89 33.99 26.66
CA PRO A 643 25.54 33.44 27.83
C PRO A 643 24.69 32.42 28.59
N LEU A 644 23.35 32.55 28.54
CA LEU A 644 22.40 31.65 29.24
C LEU A 644 22.44 30.23 28.66
N TYR A 645 22.71 30.06 27.35
CA TYR A 645 22.68 28.78 26.64
C TYR A 645 24.07 28.25 26.25
N LYS A 646 25.14 28.92 26.74
CA LYS A 646 26.52 28.56 26.41
C LYS A 646 26.89 27.12 26.85
N LYS A 647 26.35 26.65 27.99
CA LYS A 647 26.55 25.27 28.46
C LYS A 647 25.93 24.23 27.52
N ASP A 648 24.82 24.55 26.90
CA ASP A 648 24.09 23.65 26.02
C ASP A 648 24.61 23.68 24.58
N LYS A 649 25.63 24.52 24.30
CA LYS A 649 26.18 24.75 22.95
C LYS A 649 25.12 25.17 21.93
N LYS A 650 24.08 25.86 22.41
CA LYS A 650 22.99 26.41 21.60
C LYS A 650 23.09 27.92 21.51
N GLU A 651 22.71 28.45 20.37
CA GLU A 651 22.69 29.87 20.04
C GLU A 651 21.39 30.24 19.34
N TRP A 652 21.06 31.52 19.31
CA TRP A 652 19.87 32.02 18.62
C TRP A 652 20.08 32.13 17.12
N LEU A 653 19.33 31.34 16.35
CA LEU A 653 19.14 31.55 14.91
C LEU A 653 17.91 32.46 14.74
N LYS A 654 18.12 33.66 14.26
CA LYS A 654 17.07 34.65 14.01
C LYS A 654 16.73 34.70 12.52
N LEU A 655 15.47 34.58 12.19
CA LEU A 655 14.96 34.50 10.82
C LEU A 655 13.80 35.48 10.60
N TYR A 656 13.69 35.96 9.37
CA TYR A 656 12.42 36.45 8.85
C TYR A 656 11.62 35.27 8.34
N ILE A 657 10.41 35.08 8.86
CA ILE A 657 9.54 33.98 8.50
C ILE A 657 8.21 34.55 7.95
N PRO A 658 8.04 34.59 6.62
CA PRO A 658 6.81 35.08 5.99
C PRO A 658 5.58 34.27 6.37
N ALA A 659 4.39 34.87 6.28
CA ALA A 659 3.11 34.20 6.50
C ALA A 659 2.93 33.04 5.49
N ARG A 660 2.34 31.90 5.95
CA ARG A 660 2.12 30.68 5.16
C ARG A 660 3.35 30.18 4.41
N THR A 661 4.48 30.13 5.08
CA THR A 661 5.72 29.63 4.50
C THR A 661 6.41 28.60 5.38
N ALA A 662 7.22 27.78 4.75
CA ALA A 662 8.13 26.89 5.45
C ALA A 662 9.51 26.93 4.79
N MET A 663 10.54 26.83 5.61
CA MET A 663 11.93 26.79 5.17
C MET A 663 12.66 25.61 5.78
N VAL A 664 13.56 25.03 5.00
CA VAL A 664 14.53 24.03 5.47
C VAL A 664 15.92 24.62 5.38
N LEU A 665 16.59 24.67 6.53
CA LEU A 665 17.94 25.20 6.60
C LEU A 665 18.91 24.05 6.95
N LYS A 666 20.07 24.08 6.31
CA LYS A 666 21.17 23.16 6.57
C LYS A 666 22.30 23.87 7.28
N ARG A 667 22.73 23.27 8.38
CA ARG A 667 23.88 23.77 9.14
C ARG A 667 25.16 23.53 8.34
N SER A 668 25.94 24.59 8.09
CA SER A 668 27.32 24.50 7.64
C SER A 668 28.24 24.44 8.86
N LYS A 669 29.23 23.58 8.79
CA LYS A 669 30.22 23.44 9.88
C LYS A 669 31.22 24.61 9.85
#